data_a5a858b0dd63069965f0c29e7d1aa0dd
#
_entry.id   a5a858b0dd63069965f0c29e7d1aa0dd
#
_cell.length_a   1.000
_cell.length_b   1.000
_cell.length_c   1.000
_cell.angle_alpha   90.00
_cell.angle_beta   90.00
_cell.angle_gamma   90.00
#
_symmetry.space_group_name_H-M   'P 1'
#
loop_
_entity.id
_entity.type
_entity.pdbx_description
1 polymer ?
#
loop_
_entity_poly.entity_id
_entity_poly.type
_entity_poly.pdbx_seq_one_letter_code
_entity_poly.pdbx_strand_id
1 'polypeptide(L)'
;MAMRDKIEHAIQNQPCTVKDLKNKFGGDRGADRKVMETVDQLVHEAVICQRQGVFFTVRSGRADKALLCKVVKLGKNFAFVMLEDGTSDIFIPGRFTRGAMPGDKVLVEKFAHPRVEGSDEGEILAVLEEKNALVGTMHRMEGRLKFVPDDCPAISMQVMRDCEGSAKDGDKVAVEILLRGNRQEDHRVGVAMRFGSCDEAKRCAKALLYAQDIRSRFPDKVRDEAKKLDNAEVSAADCEGRMDLRALPIFTIDSAETKDIDDAISLTKTPDGGFELGVHIADVSNYVKPGTELDNEAFSRATSVYYADQVVPMLPKQLSNGICSLNEGVLRLAFSCLMRLDKDGNLTDYRFVKSVIRSRVKGVYSEINALLAGSTDDELTGKYHEVLAQLPAMKELYGHRARLRKERGCMDIESGEVKLILDEDGHCIDVKKRTSGESEAMIEEFMLLANQCAAHFARVKQIPFVYRVHEEPNAEKLERLHGLLQACGVNDHFAKDVPTPKELSAILEGVRGTAYEQIINVGMLRCMSKAVYEEKPKGHYGLVLQDYAHFTSPIRRYPDLAIHRIMTAQLKGTDKDTMILRYSEFAEDVSKQASEREVIAMQIERKAEDCYKAEYARRHLGECYEGRISGVTQRGLFIELENGVEGFVPASSLTATGTMLTEGVRLSDPVSGKNWNLGDTMMITIVRADVNLGKIDFEVAPESAKQ
;
A
#
# COMPACT_ATOMS: atom_id res chain seq x y z
N MET A 1 6.85 -12.76 -50.28
CA MET A 1 6.29 -12.02 -49.17
C MET A 1 5.31 -12.91 -48.42
N ALA A 2 5.47 -13.06 -47.12
CA ALA A 2 4.52 -13.78 -46.29
C ALA A 2 3.14 -13.08 -46.31
N MET A 3 2.05 -13.76 -45.97
CA MET A 3 0.71 -13.18 -45.90
C MET A 3 0.69 -11.93 -45.00
N ARG A 4 1.40 -12.02 -43.87
CA ARG A 4 1.59 -10.92 -42.93
C ARG A 4 2.14 -9.65 -43.59
N ASP A 5 3.27 -9.76 -44.32
CA ASP A 5 3.91 -8.61 -44.96
C ASP A 5 2.99 -7.97 -46.01
N LYS A 6 2.19 -8.79 -46.70
CA LYS A 6 1.23 -8.31 -47.72
C LYS A 6 0.10 -7.53 -47.12
N ILE A 7 -0.45 -8.00 -45.99
CA ILE A 7 -1.54 -7.34 -45.26
C ILE A 7 -1.03 -6.03 -44.63
N GLU A 8 0.12 -6.08 -43.95
CA GLU A 8 0.74 -4.89 -43.34
C GLU A 8 1.01 -3.82 -44.40
N HIS A 9 1.65 -4.19 -45.52
CA HIS A 9 1.94 -3.28 -46.62
C HIS A 9 0.66 -2.70 -47.27
N ALA A 10 -0.41 -3.49 -47.37
CA ALA A 10 -1.67 -3.02 -47.91
C ALA A 10 -2.32 -1.96 -47.01
N ILE A 11 -2.33 -2.18 -45.69
CA ILE A 11 -2.87 -1.26 -44.70
C ILE A 11 -1.98 -0.02 -44.57
N GLN A 12 -0.67 -0.16 -44.72
CA GLN A 12 0.30 0.95 -44.69
C GLN A 12 0.10 1.91 -45.85
N ASN A 13 -0.20 1.37 -47.05
CA ASN A 13 -0.47 2.20 -48.24
C ASN A 13 -1.83 2.87 -48.20
N GLN A 14 -2.85 2.18 -47.70
CA GLN A 14 -4.20 2.71 -47.57
C GLN A 14 -4.97 1.99 -46.45
N PRO A 15 -5.67 2.74 -45.57
CA PRO A 15 -6.57 2.13 -44.61
C PRO A 15 -7.57 1.18 -45.26
N CYS A 16 -7.67 -0.04 -44.73
CA CYS A 16 -8.48 -1.12 -45.34
C CYS A 16 -9.53 -1.64 -44.34
N THR A 17 -10.69 -2.05 -44.86
CA THR A 17 -11.67 -2.81 -44.07
C THR A 17 -11.37 -4.31 -44.13
N VAL A 18 -11.99 -5.10 -43.23
CA VAL A 18 -11.98 -6.57 -43.33
C VAL A 18 -12.39 -7.06 -44.75
N LYS A 19 -13.40 -6.41 -45.29
CA LYS A 19 -13.92 -6.75 -46.64
C LYS A 19 -12.87 -6.51 -47.72
N ASP A 20 -12.15 -5.37 -47.65
CA ASP A 20 -11.09 -5.04 -48.60
C ASP A 20 -9.94 -6.06 -48.53
N LEU A 21 -9.53 -6.43 -47.30
CA LEU A 21 -8.47 -7.42 -47.08
C LEU A 21 -8.86 -8.82 -47.56
N LYS A 22 -10.11 -9.25 -47.32
CA LYS A 22 -10.62 -10.52 -47.85
C LYS A 22 -10.73 -10.52 -49.38
N ASN A 23 -11.22 -9.45 -49.98
CA ASN A 23 -11.27 -9.30 -51.43
C ASN A 23 -9.88 -9.33 -52.09
N LYS A 24 -8.86 -8.82 -51.41
CA LYS A 24 -7.51 -8.67 -51.93
C LYS A 24 -6.65 -9.91 -51.72
N PHE A 25 -6.83 -10.59 -50.59
CA PHE A 25 -5.95 -11.71 -50.15
C PHE A 25 -6.70 -12.99 -49.81
N GLY A 26 -8.02 -12.97 -49.78
CA GLY A 26 -8.90 -14.13 -49.62
C GLY A 26 -9.26 -14.76 -50.96
N GLY A 27 -10.37 -15.45 -51.04
CA GLY A 27 -10.88 -16.07 -52.24
C GLY A 27 -11.67 -17.34 -51.99
N ASP A 28 -11.39 -18.02 -50.90
CA ASP A 28 -12.17 -19.12 -50.37
C ASP A 28 -12.24 -19.07 -48.83
N ARG A 29 -13.04 -19.95 -48.24
CA ARG A 29 -13.21 -19.97 -46.75
C ARG A 29 -11.89 -20.20 -46.00
N GLY A 30 -10.95 -20.93 -46.56
CA GLY A 30 -9.66 -21.19 -45.92
C GLY A 30 -8.71 -20.00 -45.98
N ALA A 31 -8.66 -19.34 -47.15
CA ALA A 31 -7.87 -18.13 -47.35
C ALA A 31 -8.44 -16.96 -46.53
N ASP A 32 -9.75 -16.79 -46.48
CA ASP A 32 -10.43 -15.79 -45.65
C ASP A 32 -10.14 -15.96 -44.17
N ARG A 33 -10.13 -17.20 -43.68
CA ARG A 33 -9.76 -17.53 -42.30
C ARG A 33 -8.31 -17.13 -41.99
N LYS A 34 -7.39 -17.46 -42.89
CA LYS A 34 -5.97 -17.13 -42.74
C LYS A 34 -5.72 -15.60 -42.77
N VAL A 35 -6.49 -14.87 -43.59
CA VAL A 35 -6.46 -13.39 -43.55
C VAL A 35 -6.87 -12.88 -42.19
N MET A 36 -7.96 -13.38 -41.60
CA MET A 36 -8.45 -12.94 -40.30
C MET A 36 -7.47 -13.30 -39.19
N GLU A 37 -6.96 -14.53 -39.16
CA GLU A 37 -5.94 -14.94 -38.17
C GLU A 37 -4.70 -14.03 -38.24
N THR A 38 -4.28 -13.65 -39.46
CA THR A 38 -3.12 -12.75 -39.65
C THR A 38 -3.45 -11.31 -39.20
N VAL A 39 -4.66 -10.83 -39.47
CA VAL A 39 -5.11 -9.51 -39.02
C VAL A 39 -5.19 -9.46 -37.49
N ASP A 40 -5.78 -10.48 -36.87
CA ASP A 40 -5.89 -10.59 -35.42
C ASP A 40 -4.50 -10.62 -34.77
N GLN A 41 -3.55 -11.34 -35.35
CA GLN A 41 -2.16 -11.37 -34.91
C GLN A 41 -1.49 -9.98 -35.03
N LEU A 42 -1.67 -9.27 -36.17
CA LEU A 42 -1.10 -7.93 -36.35
C LEU A 42 -1.72 -6.89 -35.41
N VAL A 43 -2.99 -7.03 -35.06
CA VAL A 43 -3.66 -6.21 -34.04
C VAL A 43 -3.10 -6.52 -32.65
N HIS A 44 -2.94 -7.81 -32.33
CA HIS A 44 -2.39 -8.26 -31.05
C HIS A 44 -0.94 -7.76 -30.84
N GLU A 45 -0.14 -7.76 -31.90
CA GLU A 45 1.24 -7.26 -31.92
C GLU A 45 1.33 -5.72 -32.02
N ALA A 46 0.20 -5.02 -31.99
CA ALA A 46 0.10 -3.57 -32.15
C ALA A 46 0.77 -3.00 -33.40
N VAL A 47 0.88 -3.78 -34.46
CA VAL A 47 1.38 -3.34 -35.76
C VAL A 47 0.30 -2.57 -36.51
N ILE A 48 -0.95 -3.01 -36.38
CA ILE A 48 -2.13 -2.36 -36.92
C ILE A 48 -3.19 -2.17 -35.85
N CYS A 49 -4.04 -1.18 -35.99
CA CYS A 49 -5.20 -0.94 -35.14
C CYS A 49 -6.45 -0.71 -35.99
N GLN A 50 -7.64 -0.86 -35.37
CA GLN A 50 -8.92 -0.73 -36.08
C GLN A 50 -9.75 0.40 -35.50
N ARG A 51 -10.30 1.26 -36.35
CA ARG A 51 -11.28 2.29 -36.00
C ARG A 51 -12.48 2.22 -36.91
N GLN A 52 -13.67 2.13 -36.36
CA GLN A 52 -14.93 2.06 -37.11
C GLN A 52 -14.91 1.03 -38.28
N GLY A 53 -14.26 -0.14 -38.02
CA GLY A 53 -14.15 -1.22 -38.99
C GLY A 53 -13.03 -1.06 -40.01
N VAL A 54 -12.25 0.03 -39.97
CA VAL A 54 -11.11 0.29 -40.86
C VAL A 54 -9.80 0.05 -40.13
N PHE A 55 -8.89 -0.72 -40.71
CA PHE A 55 -7.54 -0.93 -40.19
C PHE A 55 -6.56 0.10 -40.73
N PHE A 56 -5.65 0.52 -39.88
CA PHE A 56 -4.53 1.42 -40.20
C PHE A 56 -3.29 1.01 -39.41
N THR A 57 -2.10 1.36 -39.87
CA THR A 57 -0.85 1.05 -39.13
C THR A 57 -0.71 1.97 -37.91
N VAL A 58 -0.17 1.43 -36.84
CA VAL A 58 0.10 2.19 -35.59
C VAL A 58 1.07 3.36 -35.85
N ARG A 59 1.90 3.28 -36.91
CA ARG A 59 2.85 4.34 -37.33
C ARG A 59 2.29 5.33 -38.35
N SER A 60 1.06 5.20 -38.80
CA SER A 60 0.44 6.19 -39.71
C SER A 60 -0.04 7.40 -38.87
N GLY A 61 -0.05 8.60 -39.45
CA GLY A 61 -0.26 9.91 -38.77
C GLY A 61 -1.50 10.09 -37.88
N ARG A 62 -2.37 9.07 -37.75
CA ARG A 62 -3.40 8.97 -36.69
C ARG A 62 -2.92 8.27 -35.45
N ALA A 63 -2.01 7.32 -35.58
CA ALA A 63 -1.42 6.60 -34.45
C ALA A 63 -0.35 7.43 -33.71
N ASP A 64 0.24 8.43 -34.38
CA ASP A 64 1.16 9.39 -33.73
C ASP A 64 0.48 10.23 -32.63
N LYS A 65 -0.84 10.24 -32.59
CA LYS A 65 -1.65 10.88 -31.53
C LYS A 65 -2.17 9.91 -30.49
N ALA A 66 -1.91 8.64 -30.65
CA ALA A 66 -2.36 7.63 -29.72
C ALA A 66 -1.48 7.61 -28.46
N LEU A 67 -2.13 7.48 -27.33
CA LEU A 67 -1.53 7.52 -26.02
C LEU A 67 -1.43 6.12 -25.45
N LEU A 68 -0.28 5.79 -24.86
CA LEU A 68 -0.10 4.53 -24.12
C LEU A 68 -0.72 4.67 -22.74
N CYS A 69 -1.67 3.79 -22.44
CA CYS A 69 -2.45 3.84 -21.21
C CYS A 69 -2.60 2.46 -20.58
N LYS A 70 -2.97 2.44 -19.31
CA LYS A 70 -3.37 1.23 -18.58
C LYS A 70 -4.84 1.32 -18.17
N VAL A 71 -5.61 0.26 -18.37
CA VAL A 71 -7.00 0.21 -17.87
C VAL A 71 -6.96 0.11 -16.34
N VAL A 72 -7.51 1.11 -15.65
CA VAL A 72 -7.49 1.19 -14.18
C VAL A 72 -8.83 0.85 -13.56
N LYS A 73 -9.94 1.14 -14.26
CA LYS A 73 -11.28 0.89 -13.75
C LYS A 73 -12.22 0.49 -14.86
N LEU A 74 -13.10 -0.45 -14.58
CA LEU A 74 -14.14 -0.92 -15.48
C LEU A 74 -15.50 -0.79 -14.80
N GLY A 75 -16.46 -0.18 -15.49
CA GLY A 75 -17.86 -0.17 -15.11
C GLY A 75 -18.69 -0.96 -16.13
N LYS A 76 -20.00 -1.10 -15.90
CA LYS A 76 -20.89 -1.84 -16.80
C LYS A 76 -20.83 -1.36 -18.26
N ASN A 77 -20.74 -0.05 -18.48
CA ASN A 77 -20.79 0.58 -19.78
C ASN A 77 -19.70 1.64 -20.00
N PHE A 78 -18.58 1.54 -19.29
CA PHE A 78 -17.45 2.46 -19.43
C PHE A 78 -16.18 1.86 -18.84
N ALA A 79 -15.03 2.42 -19.21
CA ALA A 79 -13.76 2.20 -18.55
C ALA A 79 -13.08 3.54 -18.28
N PHE A 80 -12.14 3.54 -17.31
CA PHE A 80 -11.14 4.59 -17.17
C PHE A 80 -9.79 4.00 -17.48
N VAL A 81 -9.01 4.72 -18.24
CA VAL A 81 -7.62 4.39 -18.55
C VAL A 81 -6.71 5.52 -18.08
N MET A 82 -5.60 5.18 -17.50
CA MET A 82 -4.59 6.11 -16.98
C MET A 82 -3.40 6.14 -17.90
N LEU A 83 -2.85 7.31 -18.19
CA LEU A 83 -1.57 7.46 -18.89
C LEU A 83 -0.45 6.75 -18.11
N GLU A 84 0.58 6.23 -18.81
CA GLU A 84 1.72 5.55 -18.15
C GLU A 84 2.47 6.44 -17.14
N ASP A 85 2.47 7.76 -17.36
CA ASP A 85 3.06 8.74 -16.45
C ASP A 85 2.17 9.07 -15.23
N GLY A 86 0.94 8.52 -15.17
CA GLY A 86 0.01 8.71 -14.06
C GLY A 86 -0.63 10.11 -13.98
N THR A 87 -0.46 10.95 -14.99
CA THR A 87 -0.85 12.37 -14.94
C THR A 87 -2.33 12.63 -15.16
N SER A 88 -3.04 11.79 -15.93
CA SER A 88 -4.47 11.97 -16.18
C SER A 88 -5.20 10.67 -16.50
N ASP A 89 -6.49 10.65 -16.16
CA ASP A 89 -7.41 9.57 -16.50
C ASP A 89 -8.23 9.97 -17.73
N ILE A 90 -8.44 9.03 -18.66
CA ILE A 90 -9.27 9.19 -19.84
C ILE A 90 -10.51 8.31 -19.70
N PHE A 91 -11.70 8.89 -19.87
CA PHE A 91 -12.96 8.16 -19.87
C PHE A 91 -13.18 7.46 -21.21
N ILE A 92 -13.48 6.16 -21.20
CA ILE A 92 -13.75 5.34 -22.38
C ILE A 92 -15.21 4.86 -22.32
N PRO A 93 -16.11 5.34 -23.19
CA PRO A 93 -17.48 4.83 -23.26
C PRO A 93 -17.51 3.33 -23.64
N GLY A 94 -18.46 2.56 -23.09
CA GLY A 94 -18.49 1.10 -23.17
C GLY A 94 -18.37 0.49 -24.57
N ARG A 95 -18.95 1.14 -25.59
CA ARG A 95 -18.82 0.71 -27.00
C ARG A 95 -17.41 0.79 -27.57
N PHE A 96 -16.51 1.52 -26.88
CA PHE A 96 -15.12 1.74 -27.30
C PHE A 96 -14.10 1.06 -26.43
N THR A 97 -14.54 0.22 -25.46
CA THR A 97 -13.65 -0.49 -24.56
C THR A 97 -12.96 -1.71 -25.18
N ARG A 98 -13.48 -2.22 -26.32
CA ARG A 98 -12.95 -3.40 -27.03
C ARG A 98 -12.70 -4.63 -26.17
N GLY A 99 -13.51 -4.84 -25.16
CA GLY A 99 -13.32 -5.94 -24.23
C GLY A 99 -12.07 -5.83 -23.32
N ALA A 100 -11.42 -4.69 -23.27
CA ALA A 100 -10.27 -4.48 -22.40
C ALA A 100 -10.64 -4.64 -20.93
N MET A 101 -9.74 -5.27 -20.16
CA MET A 101 -9.92 -5.58 -18.75
C MET A 101 -8.99 -4.73 -17.87
N PRO A 102 -9.33 -4.54 -16.58
CA PRO A 102 -8.45 -3.83 -15.65
C PRO A 102 -7.05 -4.47 -15.61
N GLY A 103 -6.03 -3.65 -15.78
CA GLY A 103 -4.64 -4.06 -15.85
C GLY A 103 -4.10 -4.25 -17.27
N ASP A 104 -4.95 -4.29 -18.29
CA ASP A 104 -4.49 -4.32 -19.70
C ASP A 104 -3.76 -3.02 -20.04
N LYS A 105 -2.66 -3.11 -20.80
CA LYS A 105 -2.06 -1.97 -21.47
C LYS A 105 -2.72 -1.76 -22.82
N VAL A 106 -3.13 -0.54 -23.09
CA VAL A 106 -3.94 -0.19 -24.24
C VAL A 106 -3.42 1.05 -24.95
N LEU A 107 -3.65 1.09 -26.24
CA LEU A 107 -3.43 2.28 -27.04
C LEU A 107 -4.76 3.05 -27.18
N VAL A 108 -4.76 4.34 -26.84
CA VAL A 108 -5.97 5.16 -26.74
C VAL A 108 -5.83 6.41 -27.60
N GLU A 109 -6.89 6.77 -28.34
CA GLU A 109 -7.00 8.07 -29.02
C GLU A 109 -8.06 8.91 -28.30
N LYS A 110 -7.71 10.14 -27.92
CA LYS A 110 -8.67 11.10 -27.35
C LYS A 110 -9.63 11.62 -28.44
N PHE A 111 -10.88 11.80 -28.06
CA PHE A 111 -11.85 12.46 -28.97
C PHE A 111 -11.55 13.95 -29.12
N ALA A 112 -11.64 14.46 -30.34
CA ALA A 112 -11.48 15.90 -30.60
C ALA A 112 -12.61 16.74 -29.95
N HIS A 113 -13.79 16.15 -29.78
CA HIS A 113 -14.97 16.76 -29.17
C HIS A 113 -15.54 15.80 -28.13
N PRO A 114 -15.15 15.91 -26.83
CA PRO A 114 -15.72 15.13 -25.76
C PRO A 114 -17.19 15.51 -25.53
N ARG A 115 -17.98 14.60 -24.97
CA ARG A 115 -19.41 14.86 -24.68
C ARG A 115 -19.61 15.80 -23.50
N VAL A 116 -18.66 15.75 -22.54
CA VAL A 116 -18.62 16.63 -21.37
C VAL A 116 -17.46 17.58 -21.59
N GLU A 117 -17.76 18.86 -21.65
CA GLU A 117 -16.76 19.92 -21.84
C GLU A 117 -15.77 19.91 -20.68
N GLY A 118 -14.47 19.90 -20.98
CA GLY A 118 -13.41 19.83 -19.97
C GLY A 118 -13.04 18.42 -19.49
N SER A 119 -13.70 17.34 -20.00
CA SER A 119 -13.30 15.96 -19.70
C SER A 119 -12.47 15.34 -20.82
N ASP A 120 -11.51 14.49 -20.46
CA ASP A 120 -10.78 13.66 -21.42
C ASP A 120 -11.61 12.42 -21.74
N GLU A 121 -12.13 12.33 -22.95
CA GLU A 121 -12.83 11.14 -23.46
C GLU A 121 -12.06 10.56 -24.65
N GLY A 122 -12.12 9.22 -24.83
CA GLY A 122 -11.42 8.57 -25.94
C GLY A 122 -11.96 7.19 -26.31
N GLU A 123 -11.25 6.51 -27.22
CA GLU A 123 -11.48 5.12 -27.60
C GLU A 123 -10.21 4.29 -27.48
N ILE A 124 -10.34 3.04 -27.09
CA ILE A 124 -9.26 2.06 -27.14
C ILE A 124 -9.08 1.62 -28.59
N LEU A 125 -7.89 1.82 -29.14
CA LEU A 125 -7.52 1.42 -30.49
C LEU A 125 -7.07 -0.03 -30.55
N ALA A 126 -6.26 -0.44 -29.55
CA ALA A 126 -5.72 -1.79 -29.42
C ALA A 126 -5.42 -2.12 -27.95
N VAL A 127 -5.49 -3.41 -27.61
CA VAL A 127 -4.94 -3.97 -26.39
C VAL A 127 -3.54 -4.47 -26.72
N LEU A 128 -2.51 -3.92 -26.06
CA LEU A 128 -1.10 -4.20 -26.33
C LEU A 128 -0.55 -5.33 -25.47
N GLU A 129 -0.89 -5.28 -24.18
CA GLU A 129 -0.56 -6.34 -23.23
C GLU A 129 -1.83 -6.75 -22.48
N GLU A 130 -2.11 -8.04 -22.49
CA GLU A 130 -3.31 -8.59 -21.89
C GLU A 130 -3.05 -9.11 -20.48
N LYS A 131 -3.84 -8.68 -19.49
CA LYS A 131 -3.91 -9.32 -18.19
C LYS A 131 -4.99 -10.41 -18.24
N ASN A 132 -4.58 -11.66 -18.39
CA ASN A 132 -5.52 -12.77 -18.54
C ASN A 132 -5.99 -13.36 -17.20
N ALA A 133 -5.25 -13.18 -16.10
CA ALA A 133 -5.63 -13.67 -14.78
C ALA A 133 -6.55 -12.68 -14.07
N LEU A 134 -7.74 -13.11 -13.70
CA LEU A 134 -8.75 -12.35 -12.97
C LEU A 134 -9.14 -13.07 -11.69
N VAL A 135 -9.53 -12.32 -10.67
CA VAL A 135 -10.07 -12.84 -9.42
C VAL A 135 -11.51 -12.41 -9.25
N GLY A 136 -12.34 -13.29 -8.72
CA GLY A 136 -13.75 -13.02 -8.50
C GLY A 136 -14.47 -14.21 -7.87
N THR A 137 -15.79 -14.22 -8.00
CA THR A 137 -16.66 -15.21 -7.39
C THR A 137 -17.46 -15.97 -8.43
N MET A 138 -17.68 -17.25 -8.18
CA MET A 138 -18.53 -18.11 -8.99
C MET A 138 -19.97 -17.96 -8.58
N HIS A 139 -20.87 -17.71 -9.50
CA HIS A 139 -22.32 -17.65 -9.24
C HIS A 139 -23.09 -18.54 -10.19
N ARG A 140 -24.09 -19.26 -9.67
CA ARG A 140 -25.01 -20.06 -10.49
C ARG A 140 -26.10 -19.14 -11.04
N MET A 141 -26.03 -18.87 -12.32
CA MET A 141 -26.98 -18.03 -13.05
C MET A 141 -27.56 -18.85 -14.21
N GLU A 142 -28.90 -18.92 -14.34
CA GLU A 142 -29.57 -19.68 -15.43
C GLU A 142 -29.12 -21.16 -15.53
N GLY A 143 -28.87 -21.78 -14.37
CA GLY A 143 -28.45 -23.18 -14.28
C GLY A 143 -26.98 -23.45 -14.58
N ARG A 144 -26.18 -22.42 -14.92
CA ARG A 144 -24.75 -22.54 -15.24
C ARG A 144 -23.91 -21.74 -14.27
N LEU A 145 -22.67 -22.17 -14.04
CA LEU A 145 -21.70 -21.37 -13.30
C LEU A 145 -21.19 -20.25 -14.22
N LYS A 146 -21.27 -19.02 -13.71
CA LYS A 146 -20.67 -17.82 -14.33
C LYS A 146 -19.68 -17.23 -13.35
N PHE A 147 -18.65 -16.63 -13.88
CA PHE A 147 -17.64 -15.90 -13.11
C PHE A 147 -18.00 -14.42 -13.05
N VAL A 148 -17.96 -13.83 -11.88
CA VAL A 148 -18.16 -12.41 -11.62
C VAL A 148 -16.87 -11.82 -11.06
N PRO A 149 -16.18 -10.95 -11.81
CA PRO A 149 -14.91 -10.37 -11.35
C PRO A 149 -15.14 -9.36 -10.21
N ASP A 150 -14.23 -9.33 -9.23
CA ASP A 150 -14.32 -8.42 -8.08
C ASP A 150 -14.23 -6.94 -8.47
N ASP A 151 -13.37 -6.64 -9.44
CA ASP A 151 -13.14 -5.27 -9.90
C ASP A 151 -14.33 -4.73 -10.74
N CYS A 152 -15.23 -5.60 -11.19
CA CYS A 152 -16.44 -5.22 -11.91
C CYS A 152 -17.61 -6.19 -11.68
N PRO A 153 -18.26 -6.16 -10.50
CA PRO A 153 -19.32 -7.09 -10.15
C PRO A 153 -20.61 -6.94 -10.99
N ALA A 154 -20.69 -5.91 -11.83
CA ALA A 154 -21.80 -5.72 -12.77
C ALA A 154 -21.67 -6.55 -14.05
N ILE A 155 -20.57 -7.25 -14.24
CA ILE A 155 -20.27 -8.09 -15.43
C ILE A 155 -20.20 -9.54 -14.98
N SER A 156 -20.71 -10.45 -15.80
CA SER A 156 -20.54 -11.90 -15.62
C SER A 156 -19.98 -12.52 -16.89
N MET A 157 -19.01 -13.44 -16.73
CA MET A 157 -18.35 -14.14 -17.80
C MET A 157 -18.72 -15.63 -17.78
N GLN A 158 -18.83 -16.21 -18.94
CA GLN A 158 -19.14 -17.64 -19.04
C GLN A 158 -17.90 -18.50 -18.83
N VAL A 159 -18.00 -19.46 -17.91
CA VAL A 159 -16.95 -20.47 -17.74
C VAL A 159 -17.07 -21.51 -18.87
N MET A 160 -15.94 -21.88 -19.48
CA MET A 160 -15.92 -22.91 -20.52
C MET A 160 -16.21 -24.28 -19.91
N ARG A 161 -16.90 -25.12 -20.68
CA ARG A 161 -17.15 -26.53 -20.29
C ARG A 161 -15.81 -27.22 -20.00
N ASP A 162 -15.82 -28.09 -19.01
CA ASP A 162 -14.64 -28.85 -18.54
C ASP A 162 -13.48 -27.99 -17.99
N CYS A 163 -13.67 -26.65 -17.89
CA CYS A 163 -12.72 -25.72 -17.27
C CYS A 163 -13.24 -25.15 -15.94
N GLU A 164 -14.30 -25.71 -15.38
CA GLU A 164 -14.88 -25.30 -14.09
C GLU A 164 -14.04 -25.82 -12.89
N GLY A 165 -13.24 -26.85 -13.11
CA GLY A 165 -12.49 -27.54 -12.06
C GLY A 165 -13.41 -28.04 -10.93
N SER A 166 -13.01 -27.81 -9.67
CA SER A 166 -13.81 -28.16 -8.48
C SER A 166 -14.60 -26.97 -7.92
N ALA A 167 -14.75 -25.87 -8.68
CA ALA A 167 -15.41 -24.67 -8.24
C ALA A 167 -16.91 -24.87 -8.09
N LYS A 168 -17.48 -24.23 -7.05
CA LYS A 168 -18.90 -24.29 -6.71
C LYS A 168 -19.47 -22.86 -6.67
N ASP A 169 -20.81 -22.78 -6.59
CA ASP A 169 -21.51 -21.54 -6.32
C ASP A 169 -21.04 -20.93 -4.99
N GLY A 170 -20.74 -19.64 -4.97
CA GLY A 170 -20.18 -18.94 -3.82
C GLY A 170 -18.67 -19.13 -3.59
N ASP A 171 -17.97 -19.83 -4.48
CA ASP A 171 -16.51 -19.95 -4.36
C ASP A 171 -15.76 -18.73 -4.90
N LYS A 172 -14.77 -18.30 -4.15
CA LYS A 172 -13.72 -17.37 -4.56
C LYS A 172 -12.71 -18.11 -5.44
N VAL A 173 -12.47 -17.59 -6.64
CA VAL A 173 -11.61 -18.22 -7.62
C VAL A 173 -10.70 -17.23 -8.35
N ALA A 174 -9.59 -17.72 -8.85
CA ALA A 174 -8.88 -17.08 -9.96
C ALA A 174 -9.22 -17.80 -11.25
N VAL A 175 -9.43 -17.06 -12.31
CA VAL A 175 -9.70 -17.56 -13.65
C VAL A 175 -8.69 -16.99 -14.65
N GLU A 176 -8.50 -17.71 -15.74
CA GLU A 176 -7.79 -17.22 -16.93
C GLU A 176 -8.79 -16.97 -18.05
N ILE A 177 -8.61 -15.87 -18.79
CA ILE A 177 -9.38 -15.59 -20.00
C ILE A 177 -8.81 -16.49 -21.11
N LEU A 178 -9.57 -17.51 -21.49
CA LEU A 178 -9.19 -18.47 -22.52
C LEU A 178 -9.54 -17.97 -23.94
N LEU A 179 -10.61 -17.20 -24.05
CA LEU A 179 -11.03 -16.55 -25.29
C LEU A 179 -11.48 -15.13 -24.99
N ARG A 180 -10.87 -14.15 -25.64
CA ARG A 180 -11.28 -12.75 -25.54
C ARG A 180 -12.37 -12.43 -26.56
N GLY A 181 -13.42 -11.73 -26.12
CA GLY A 181 -14.48 -11.18 -26.95
C GLY A 181 -14.33 -9.66 -27.10
N ASN A 182 -15.16 -9.07 -27.98
CA ASN A 182 -15.20 -7.63 -28.20
C ASN A 182 -15.86 -6.86 -27.05
N ARG A 183 -16.61 -7.57 -26.19
CA ARG A 183 -17.18 -7.04 -24.93
C ARG A 183 -16.68 -7.91 -23.80
N GLN A 184 -16.65 -7.34 -22.62
CA GLN A 184 -16.20 -8.05 -21.42
C GLN A 184 -17.06 -9.30 -21.11
N GLU A 185 -18.38 -9.21 -21.32
CA GLU A 185 -19.33 -10.32 -21.14
C GLU A 185 -19.13 -11.47 -22.15
N ASP A 186 -18.49 -11.19 -23.27
CA ASP A 186 -18.22 -12.19 -24.32
C ASP A 186 -16.95 -13.01 -24.05
N HIS A 187 -16.16 -12.63 -23.05
CA HIS A 187 -15.01 -13.41 -22.65
C HIS A 187 -15.41 -14.80 -22.18
N ARG A 188 -14.55 -15.77 -22.42
CA ARG A 188 -14.67 -17.15 -21.94
C ARG A 188 -13.50 -17.45 -21.03
N VAL A 189 -13.81 -17.90 -19.82
CA VAL A 189 -12.82 -18.10 -18.77
C VAL A 189 -12.73 -19.57 -18.35
N GLY A 190 -11.57 -19.95 -17.81
CA GLY A 190 -11.36 -21.24 -17.14
C GLY A 190 -10.85 -20.99 -15.73
N VAL A 191 -11.23 -21.84 -14.77
CA VAL A 191 -10.77 -21.75 -13.39
C VAL A 191 -9.32 -22.20 -13.30
N ALA A 192 -8.44 -21.29 -12.92
CA ALA A 192 -7.01 -21.55 -12.69
C ALA A 192 -6.76 -21.97 -11.22
N MET A 193 -7.46 -21.35 -10.27
CA MET A 193 -7.31 -21.66 -8.84
C MET A 193 -8.61 -21.45 -8.09
N ARG A 194 -8.91 -22.35 -7.14
CA ARG A 194 -10.01 -22.24 -6.18
C ARG A 194 -9.44 -21.88 -4.81
N PHE A 195 -9.92 -20.79 -4.20
CA PHE A 195 -9.53 -20.38 -2.85
C PHE A 195 -10.47 -20.95 -1.78
N GLY A 196 -11.74 -21.12 -2.07
CA GLY A 196 -12.80 -21.59 -1.17
C GLY A 196 -13.96 -20.61 -1.10
N SER A 197 -14.74 -20.62 -0.02
CA SER A 197 -15.90 -19.75 0.13
C SER A 197 -15.54 -18.26 0.09
N CYS A 198 -16.31 -17.48 -0.66
CA CYS A 198 -16.19 -16.02 -0.68
C CYS A 198 -16.68 -15.35 0.61
N ASP A 199 -17.30 -16.11 1.51
CA ASP A 199 -17.77 -15.67 2.83
C ASP A 199 -16.70 -15.80 3.92
N GLU A 200 -15.50 -16.29 3.58
CA GLU A 200 -14.34 -16.39 4.46
C GLU A 200 -13.29 -15.31 4.10
N ALA A 201 -13.06 -14.35 5.01
CA ALA A 201 -12.11 -13.24 4.78
C ALA A 201 -10.69 -13.74 4.45
N LYS A 202 -10.24 -14.81 5.10
CA LYS A 202 -8.97 -15.48 4.85
C LYS A 202 -8.81 -15.96 3.39
N ARG A 203 -9.92 -16.39 2.76
CA ARG A 203 -9.91 -16.83 1.35
C ARG A 203 -9.88 -15.63 0.41
N CYS A 204 -10.65 -14.59 0.75
CA CYS A 204 -10.66 -13.34 0.01
C CYS A 204 -9.27 -12.67 0.04
N ALA A 205 -8.62 -12.61 1.19
CA ALA A 205 -7.25 -12.07 1.33
C ALA A 205 -6.23 -12.83 0.46
N LYS A 206 -6.28 -14.18 0.42
CA LYS A 206 -5.42 -14.98 -0.47
C LYS A 206 -5.67 -14.69 -1.94
N ALA A 207 -6.91 -14.45 -2.32
CA ALA A 207 -7.27 -14.11 -3.68
C ALA A 207 -6.76 -12.70 -4.06
N LEU A 208 -6.79 -11.72 -3.13
CA LEU A 208 -6.20 -10.40 -3.33
C LEU A 208 -4.70 -10.46 -3.59
N LEU A 209 -3.95 -11.28 -2.83
CA LEU A 209 -2.52 -11.51 -3.07
C LEU A 209 -2.27 -12.06 -4.48
N TYR A 210 -3.06 -13.06 -4.88
CA TYR A 210 -2.95 -13.67 -6.21
C TYR A 210 -3.24 -12.66 -7.34
N ALA A 211 -4.28 -11.82 -7.18
CA ALA A 211 -4.65 -10.79 -8.15
C ALA A 211 -3.55 -9.77 -8.42
N GLN A 212 -2.67 -9.53 -7.43
CA GLN A 212 -1.55 -8.61 -7.50
C GLN A 212 -0.20 -9.29 -7.75
N ASP A 213 -0.23 -10.57 -8.19
CA ASP A 213 0.97 -11.40 -8.42
C ASP A 213 1.93 -11.46 -7.22
N ILE A 214 1.37 -11.44 -6.01
CA ILE A 214 2.16 -11.60 -4.78
C ILE A 214 2.22 -13.08 -4.43
N ARG A 215 3.41 -13.65 -4.63
CA ARG A 215 3.69 -15.05 -4.36
C ARG A 215 3.86 -15.28 -2.86
N SER A 216 3.01 -16.11 -2.27
CA SER A 216 3.15 -16.54 -0.87
C SER A 216 4.34 -17.49 -0.65
N ARG A 217 4.82 -18.15 -1.70
CA ARG A 217 5.95 -19.08 -1.66
C ARG A 217 7.13 -18.51 -2.43
N PHE A 218 8.33 -18.75 -1.91
CA PHE A 218 9.56 -18.42 -2.61
C PHE A 218 9.86 -19.44 -3.71
N PRO A 219 10.47 -19.00 -4.84
CA PRO A 219 10.98 -19.89 -5.87
C PRO A 219 11.97 -20.92 -5.33
N ASP A 220 12.10 -22.08 -6.00
CA ASP A 220 12.96 -23.17 -5.54
C ASP A 220 14.43 -22.73 -5.36
N LYS A 221 14.97 -22.00 -6.32
CA LYS A 221 16.34 -21.46 -6.25
C LYS A 221 16.58 -20.59 -5.02
N VAL A 222 15.61 -19.71 -4.72
CA VAL A 222 15.67 -18.85 -3.51
C VAL A 222 15.62 -19.70 -2.24
N ARG A 223 14.75 -20.71 -2.22
CA ARG A 223 14.66 -21.65 -1.08
C ARG A 223 15.94 -22.46 -0.88
N ASP A 224 16.58 -22.90 -1.95
CA ASP A 224 17.82 -23.66 -1.90
C ASP A 224 19.00 -22.78 -1.46
N GLU A 225 19.01 -21.50 -1.84
CA GLU A 225 19.97 -20.53 -1.32
C GLU A 225 19.74 -20.26 0.18
N ALA A 226 18.49 -20.06 0.59
CA ALA A 226 18.13 -19.83 1.99
C ALA A 226 18.43 -21.01 2.90
N LYS A 227 18.29 -22.26 2.43
CA LYS A 227 18.64 -23.48 3.19
C LYS A 227 20.10 -23.52 3.63
N LYS A 228 21.01 -22.87 2.91
CA LYS A 228 22.42 -22.78 3.33
C LYS A 228 22.61 -21.98 4.62
N LEU A 229 21.60 -21.21 4.98
CA LEU A 229 21.55 -20.40 6.19
C LEU A 229 20.66 -21.01 7.28
N ASP A 230 20.16 -22.25 7.09
CA ASP A 230 19.43 -22.98 8.13
C ASP A 230 20.34 -23.19 9.34
N ASN A 231 19.89 -22.70 10.50
CA ASN A 231 20.64 -22.75 11.77
C ASN A 231 22.05 -22.12 11.71
N ALA A 232 22.27 -21.18 10.78
CA ALA A 232 23.53 -20.45 10.69
C ALA A 232 23.77 -19.63 11.96
N GLU A 233 24.99 -19.63 12.43
CA GLU A 233 25.47 -18.83 13.55
C GLU A 233 26.52 -17.84 13.08
N VAL A 234 26.66 -16.72 13.81
CA VAL A 234 27.71 -15.72 13.54
C VAL A 234 29.08 -16.34 13.91
N SER A 235 29.94 -16.49 12.93
CA SER A 235 31.29 -17.03 13.12
C SER A 235 32.29 -15.95 13.61
N ALA A 236 33.46 -16.38 14.09
CA ALA A 236 34.53 -15.46 14.44
C ALA A 236 34.98 -14.61 13.24
N ALA A 237 35.01 -15.20 12.04
CA ALA A 237 35.36 -14.48 10.80
C ALA A 237 34.34 -13.39 10.44
N ASP A 238 33.05 -13.59 10.72
CA ASP A 238 32.03 -12.57 10.50
C ASP A 238 32.20 -11.37 11.43
N CYS A 239 32.89 -11.54 12.54
CA CYS A 239 33.15 -10.49 13.53
C CYS A 239 34.38 -9.62 13.17
N GLU A 240 35.24 -10.05 12.25
CA GLU A 240 36.46 -9.32 11.89
C GLU A 240 36.13 -7.94 11.31
N GLY A 241 36.83 -6.92 11.79
CA GLY A 241 36.65 -5.51 11.34
C GLY A 241 35.34 -4.86 11.82
N ARG A 242 34.57 -5.53 12.68
CA ARG A 242 33.36 -4.97 13.28
C ARG A 242 33.62 -4.46 14.69
N MET A 243 32.87 -3.43 15.07
CA MET A 243 32.90 -2.93 16.44
C MET A 243 32.21 -3.95 17.37
N ASP A 244 32.88 -4.32 18.43
CA ASP A 244 32.31 -5.20 19.45
C ASP A 244 31.45 -4.40 20.45
N LEU A 245 30.14 -4.56 20.37
CA LEU A 245 29.16 -3.92 21.25
C LEU A 245 28.46 -4.93 22.18
N ARG A 246 28.97 -6.15 22.29
CA ARG A 246 28.36 -7.23 23.09
C ARG A 246 28.28 -6.91 24.57
N ALA A 247 29.14 -6.04 25.07
CA ALA A 247 29.14 -5.61 26.48
C ALA A 247 28.02 -4.62 26.83
N LEU A 248 27.47 -3.92 25.83
CA LEU A 248 26.38 -2.99 26.06
C LEU A 248 25.08 -3.73 26.40
N PRO A 249 24.23 -3.16 27.27
CA PRO A 249 22.93 -3.72 27.61
C PRO A 249 21.90 -3.43 26.51
N ILE A 250 22.14 -4.00 25.34
CA ILE A 250 21.29 -3.85 24.13
C ILE A 250 20.06 -4.75 24.28
N PHE A 251 18.89 -4.25 23.87
CA PHE A 251 17.65 -5.04 23.85
C PHE A 251 16.71 -4.58 22.76
N THR A 252 15.73 -5.39 22.44
CA THR A 252 14.68 -5.11 21.45
C THR A 252 13.37 -4.81 22.14
N ILE A 253 12.46 -4.05 21.48
CA ILE A 253 11.10 -3.82 21.97
C ILE A 253 10.14 -3.94 20.78
N ASP A 254 9.29 -4.98 20.80
CA ASP A 254 8.38 -5.36 19.72
C ASP A 254 7.03 -5.84 20.26
N SER A 255 6.14 -6.24 19.37
CA SER A 255 4.96 -7.03 19.74
C SER A 255 5.38 -8.44 20.16
N ALA A 256 4.61 -9.07 21.05
CA ALA A 256 4.94 -10.40 21.57
C ALA A 256 5.11 -11.46 20.47
N GLU A 257 4.30 -11.35 19.40
CA GLU A 257 4.24 -12.27 18.27
C GLU A 257 5.35 -12.05 17.22
N THR A 258 6.04 -10.89 17.25
CA THR A 258 7.09 -10.53 16.28
C THR A 258 8.24 -11.52 16.31
N LYS A 259 8.65 -11.99 15.12
CA LYS A 259 9.77 -12.94 14.93
C LYS A 259 10.89 -12.38 14.06
N ASP A 260 10.59 -11.37 13.25
CA ASP A 260 11.48 -10.68 12.31
C ASP A 260 11.90 -9.33 12.90
N ILE A 261 12.78 -9.42 13.93
CA ILE A 261 13.20 -8.26 14.72
C ILE A 261 14.32 -7.52 13.99
N ASP A 262 14.01 -6.34 13.46
CA ASP A 262 14.93 -5.50 12.69
C ASP A 262 15.84 -4.64 13.58
N ASP A 263 15.37 -4.16 14.73
CA ASP A 263 16.02 -3.12 15.51
C ASP A 263 16.19 -3.50 16.99
N ALA A 264 17.27 -3.00 17.56
CA ALA A 264 17.59 -3.04 18.98
C ALA A 264 18.16 -1.69 19.41
N ILE A 265 18.05 -1.39 20.68
CA ILE A 265 18.47 -0.11 21.26
C ILE A 265 19.38 -0.29 22.46
N SER A 266 20.20 0.74 22.72
CA SER A 266 20.94 0.92 23.96
C SER A 266 21.01 2.41 24.30
N LEU A 267 20.95 2.76 25.56
CA LEU A 267 21.10 4.14 26.01
C LEU A 267 21.98 4.22 27.27
N THR A 268 22.90 5.17 27.23
CA THR A 268 23.72 5.52 28.39
C THR A 268 23.63 7.03 28.63
N LYS A 269 23.40 7.42 29.87
CA LYS A 269 23.44 8.84 30.26
C LYS A 269 24.90 9.26 30.47
N THR A 270 25.29 10.36 29.84
CA THR A 270 26.66 10.87 29.96
C THR A 270 26.85 11.72 31.24
N PRO A 271 28.09 11.85 31.75
CA PRO A 271 28.33 12.64 32.98
C PRO A 271 27.93 14.12 32.90
N ASP A 272 27.90 14.68 31.69
CA ASP A 272 27.45 16.06 31.40
C ASP A 272 25.93 16.20 31.30
N GLY A 273 25.19 15.10 31.57
CA GLY A 273 23.73 15.05 31.53
C GLY A 273 23.12 14.79 30.16
N GLY A 274 23.93 14.60 29.12
CA GLY A 274 23.50 14.21 27.78
C GLY A 274 23.25 12.70 27.68
N PHE A 275 23.13 12.22 26.43
CA PHE A 275 22.78 10.83 26.14
C PHE A 275 23.67 10.25 25.02
N GLU A 276 24.05 8.99 25.17
CA GLU A 276 24.62 8.17 24.10
C GLU A 276 23.56 7.12 23.73
N LEU A 277 22.88 7.33 22.58
CA LEU A 277 21.86 6.44 22.04
C LEU A 277 22.46 5.56 20.94
N GLY A 278 22.36 4.25 21.11
CA GLY A 278 22.66 3.29 20.06
C GLY A 278 21.36 2.74 19.43
N VAL A 279 21.25 2.85 18.12
CA VAL A 279 20.23 2.17 17.32
C VAL A 279 20.95 1.13 16.46
N HIS A 280 20.65 -0.14 16.70
CA HIS A 280 21.35 -1.29 16.13
C HIS A 280 20.41 -2.05 15.22
N ILE A 281 20.66 -2.01 13.91
CA ILE A 281 19.79 -2.59 12.89
C ILE A 281 20.40 -3.88 12.35
N ALA A 282 19.59 -4.89 12.14
CA ALA A 282 19.97 -6.16 11.56
C ALA A 282 20.80 -5.96 10.28
N ASP A 283 22.01 -6.51 10.20
CA ASP A 283 22.87 -6.37 9.02
C ASP A 283 22.50 -7.38 7.92
N VAL A 284 21.30 -7.23 7.37
CA VAL A 284 20.78 -8.08 6.29
C VAL A 284 21.70 -8.05 5.07
N SER A 285 22.37 -6.90 4.81
CA SER A 285 23.30 -6.73 3.69
C SER A 285 24.52 -7.65 3.76
N ASN A 286 24.82 -8.20 4.94
CA ASN A 286 25.86 -9.21 5.12
C ASN A 286 25.48 -10.55 4.49
N TYR A 287 24.22 -10.90 4.49
CA TYR A 287 23.71 -12.20 4.05
C TYR A 287 23.10 -12.16 2.65
N VAL A 288 22.32 -11.13 2.33
CA VAL A 288 21.72 -10.93 1.02
C VAL A 288 22.68 -10.15 0.12
N LYS A 289 23.46 -10.88 -0.68
CA LYS A 289 24.47 -10.28 -1.55
C LYS A 289 23.87 -9.80 -2.88
N PRO A 290 24.35 -8.68 -3.45
CA PRO A 290 23.86 -8.19 -4.74
C PRO A 290 23.92 -9.23 -5.85
N GLY A 291 22.84 -9.36 -6.62
CA GLY A 291 22.74 -10.24 -7.78
C GLY A 291 22.53 -11.73 -7.48
N THR A 292 22.34 -12.13 -6.21
CA THR A 292 21.95 -13.49 -5.85
C THR A 292 20.45 -13.72 -6.09
N GLU A 293 20.00 -14.96 -6.09
CA GLU A 293 18.56 -15.29 -6.22
C GLU A 293 17.75 -14.71 -5.04
N LEU A 294 18.31 -14.71 -3.82
CA LEU A 294 17.74 -14.04 -2.66
C LEU A 294 17.57 -12.54 -2.89
N ASP A 295 18.56 -11.88 -3.46
CA ASP A 295 18.53 -10.45 -3.73
C ASP A 295 17.51 -10.09 -4.81
N ASN A 296 17.51 -10.82 -5.91
CA ASN A 296 16.58 -10.61 -7.02
C ASN A 296 15.12 -10.77 -6.56
N GLU A 297 14.83 -11.79 -5.74
CA GLU A 297 13.49 -11.99 -5.20
C GLU A 297 13.13 -10.90 -4.17
N ALA A 298 14.06 -10.51 -3.31
CA ALA A 298 13.84 -9.41 -2.35
C ALA A 298 13.56 -8.09 -3.06
N PHE A 299 14.30 -7.77 -4.13
CA PHE A 299 14.06 -6.60 -4.98
C PHE A 299 12.67 -6.68 -5.66
N SER A 300 12.33 -7.83 -6.23
CA SER A 300 11.01 -8.03 -6.87
C SER A 300 9.84 -7.82 -5.90
N ARG A 301 9.97 -8.29 -4.66
CA ARG A 301 8.98 -8.08 -3.58
C ARG A 301 9.00 -6.66 -3.05
N ALA A 302 10.17 -6.09 -2.90
CA ALA A 302 10.53 -4.77 -2.36
C ALA A 302 10.05 -4.50 -0.92
N THR A 303 8.96 -5.12 -0.48
CA THR A 303 8.44 -5.00 0.89
C THR A 303 7.72 -6.28 1.31
N SER A 304 7.68 -6.55 2.63
CA SER A 304 6.76 -7.54 3.20
C SER A 304 5.33 -7.01 3.14
N VAL A 305 4.35 -7.91 3.00
CA VAL A 305 2.91 -7.58 3.00
C VAL A 305 2.28 -8.17 4.25
N TYR A 306 1.65 -7.33 5.06
CA TYR A 306 0.98 -7.72 6.30
C TYR A 306 -0.53 -7.69 6.09
N TYR A 307 -1.25 -8.69 6.57
CA TYR A 307 -2.71 -8.70 6.55
C TYR A 307 -3.26 -9.59 7.67
N ALA A 308 -4.15 -9.06 8.47
CA ALA A 308 -4.66 -9.71 9.68
C ALA A 308 -3.50 -10.22 10.58
N ASP A 309 -3.41 -11.53 10.79
CA ASP A 309 -2.35 -12.22 11.53
C ASP A 309 -1.26 -12.84 10.63
N GLN A 310 -1.32 -12.55 9.32
CA GLN A 310 -0.45 -13.17 8.33
C GLN A 310 0.57 -12.17 7.76
N VAL A 311 1.71 -12.71 7.33
CA VAL A 311 2.73 -11.97 6.60
C VAL A 311 3.18 -12.74 5.36
N VAL A 312 3.28 -12.07 4.23
CA VAL A 312 4.05 -12.52 3.08
C VAL A 312 5.41 -11.81 3.15
N PRO A 313 6.46 -12.47 3.62
CA PRO A 313 7.71 -11.82 3.94
C PRO A 313 8.52 -11.49 2.67
N MET A 314 9.31 -10.42 2.74
CA MET A 314 10.29 -10.06 1.69
C MET A 314 11.42 -11.09 1.60
N LEU A 315 11.85 -11.62 2.73
CA LEU A 315 12.94 -12.60 2.84
C LEU A 315 12.44 -13.94 3.40
N PRO A 316 13.06 -15.09 3.02
CA PRO A 316 12.77 -16.38 3.62
C PRO A 316 12.99 -16.39 5.14
N LYS A 317 12.21 -17.22 5.85
CA LYS A 317 12.23 -17.31 7.33
C LYS A 317 13.62 -17.63 7.92
N GLN A 318 14.48 -18.33 7.19
CA GLN A 318 15.86 -18.60 7.59
C GLN A 318 16.65 -17.30 7.82
N LEU A 319 16.32 -16.26 7.05
CA LEU A 319 16.89 -14.92 7.21
C LEU A 319 16.02 -14.09 8.15
N SER A 320 14.74 -13.90 7.81
CA SER A 320 13.87 -12.93 8.50
C SER A 320 13.64 -13.26 9.97
N ASN A 321 13.48 -14.52 10.32
CA ASN A 321 13.24 -14.99 11.70
C ASN A 321 14.50 -15.63 12.33
N GLY A 322 15.50 -15.97 11.48
CA GLY A 322 16.73 -16.69 11.83
C GLY A 322 17.92 -15.76 12.02
N ILE A 323 18.90 -15.89 11.10
CA ILE A 323 20.22 -15.26 11.26
C ILE A 323 20.19 -13.72 11.25
N CYS A 324 19.23 -13.09 10.57
CA CYS A 324 19.10 -11.63 10.55
C CYS A 324 18.36 -11.11 11.78
N SER A 325 17.33 -11.81 12.28
CA SER A 325 16.51 -11.35 13.40
C SER A 325 17.35 -11.17 14.68
N LEU A 326 17.21 -10.03 15.34
CA LEU A 326 17.98 -9.68 16.56
C LEU A 326 17.46 -10.41 17.79
N ASN A 327 17.36 -11.74 17.70
CA ASN A 327 16.84 -12.60 18.74
C ASN A 327 17.66 -12.51 20.04
N GLU A 328 16.98 -12.68 21.16
CA GLU A 328 17.55 -12.64 22.52
C GLU A 328 18.66 -13.67 22.72
N GLY A 329 19.71 -13.28 23.43
CA GLY A 329 20.78 -14.15 23.94
C GLY A 329 21.81 -14.60 22.91
N VAL A 330 21.56 -14.42 21.60
CA VAL A 330 22.44 -14.88 20.53
C VAL A 330 23.27 -13.77 19.90
N LEU A 331 24.41 -14.13 19.30
CA LEU A 331 25.23 -13.17 18.56
C LEU A 331 24.54 -12.78 17.26
N ARG A 332 24.54 -11.50 16.96
CA ARG A 332 24.01 -10.97 15.70
C ARG A 332 24.92 -9.89 15.10
N LEU A 333 24.98 -9.86 13.77
CA LEU A 333 25.62 -8.80 13.05
C LEU A 333 24.64 -7.64 12.90
N ALA A 334 25.12 -6.45 13.24
CA ALA A 334 24.29 -5.23 13.15
C ALA A 334 25.01 -4.12 12.38
N PHE A 335 24.19 -3.21 11.87
CA PHE A 335 24.61 -1.91 11.39
C PHE A 335 24.12 -0.87 12.40
N SER A 336 25.04 -0.34 13.17
CA SER A 336 24.70 0.53 14.29
C SER A 336 24.87 2.00 13.95
N CYS A 337 23.86 2.80 14.31
CA CYS A 337 23.94 4.24 14.41
C CYS A 337 24.18 4.61 15.87
N LEU A 338 25.37 5.13 16.18
CA LEU A 338 25.73 5.58 17.51
C LEU A 338 25.62 7.11 17.54
N MET A 339 24.76 7.64 18.37
CA MET A 339 24.38 9.05 18.43
C MET A 339 24.69 9.65 19.79
N ARG A 340 25.25 10.85 19.79
CA ARG A 340 25.44 11.67 21.00
C ARG A 340 24.45 12.82 20.97
N LEU A 341 23.71 12.96 22.08
CA LEU A 341 22.73 14.02 22.27
C LEU A 341 23.10 14.83 23.52
N ASP A 342 22.77 16.10 23.46
CA ASP A 342 22.91 16.98 24.64
C ASP A 342 21.80 16.71 25.68
N LYS A 343 21.86 17.40 26.81
CA LYS A 343 20.89 17.27 27.89
C LYS A 343 19.46 17.64 27.49
N ASP A 344 19.28 18.42 26.43
CA ASP A 344 17.98 18.86 25.91
C ASP A 344 17.46 17.96 24.77
N GLY A 345 18.22 16.88 24.44
CA GLY A 345 17.88 15.91 23.42
C GLY A 345 18.23 16.33 21.99
N ASN A 346 19.05 17.37 21.79
CA ASN A 346 19.52 17.73 20.46
C ASN A 346 20.68 16.83 20.04
N LEU A 347 20.66 16.37 18.79
CA LEU A 347 21.73 15.56 18.20
C LEU A 347 22.98 16.44 18.01
N THR A 348 24.09 16.05 18.64
CA THR A 348 25.39 16.77 18.54
C THR A 348 26.38 16.06 17.63
N ASP A 349 26.37 14.72 17.62
CA ASP A 349 27.24 13.90 16.79
C ASP A 349 26.64 12.53 16.53
N TYR A 350 27.03 11.90 15.42
CA TYR A 350 26.66 10.53 15.14
C TYR A 350 27.69 9.81 14.26
N ARG A 351 27.75 8.50 14.36
CA ARG A 351 28.55 7.66 13.49
C ARG A 351 27.86 6.35 13.18
N PHE A 352 28.10 5.84 11.98
CA PHE A 352 27.66 4.52 11.54
C PHE A 352 28.80 3.52 11.60
N VAL A 353 28.54 2.35 12.15
CA VAL A 353 29.54 1.27 12.26
C VAL A 353 28.90 -0.09 11.99
N LYS A 354 29.64 -0.97 11.35
CA LYS A 354 29.32 -2.41 11.36
C LYS A 354 29.71 -2.97 12.72
N SER A 355 28.81 -3.66 13.37
CA SER A 355 28.99 -4.12 14.75
C SER A 355 28.60 -5.56 14.97
N VAL A 356 29.00 -6.10 16.10
CA VAL A 356 28.52 -7.39 16.65
C VAL A 356 27.82 -7.08 17.97
N ILE A 357 26.59 -7.55 18.10
CA ILE A 357 25.75 -7.30 19.27
C ILE A 357 25.23 -8.61 19.86
N ARG A 358 24.69 -8.51 21.09
CA ARG A 358 23.88 -9.54 21.74
C ARG A 358 22.72 -8.84 22.43
N SER A 359 21.49 -9.10 21.99
CA SER A 359 20.29 -8.64 22.69
C SER A 359 20.16 -9.34 24.04
N ARG A 360 19.93 -8.58 25.12
CA ARG A 360 19.80 -9.11 26.49
C ARG A 360 18.43 -9.69 26.77
N VAL A 361 17.39 -9.06 26.21
CA VAL A 361 16.01 -9.46 26.38
C VAL A 361 15.20 -9.06 25.16
N LYS A 362 14.22 -9.89 24.78
CA LYS A 362 13.15 -9.53 23.86
C LYS A 362 12.10 -8.76 24.66
N GLY A 363 12.11 -7.43 24.53
CA GLY A 363 11.11 -6.56 25.12
C GLY A 363 9.78 -6.68 24.40
N VAL A 364 8.69 -6.51 25.15
CA VAL A 364 7.33 -6.47 24.64
C VAL A 364 6.72 -5.11 24.99
N TYR A 365 6.13 -4.43 24.00
CA TYR A 365 5.57 -3.08 24.18
C TYR A 365 4.67 -2.95 25.41
N SER A 366 3.72 -3.87 25.60
CA SER A 366 2.81 -3.84 26.76
C SER A 366 3.54 -4.00 28.11
N GLU A 367 4.60 -4.81 28.17
CA GLU A 367 5.41 -5.01 29.37
C GLU A 367 6.25 -3.77 29.68
N ILE A 368 6.88 -3.19 28.63
CA ILE A 368 7.66 -1.94 28.78
C ILE A 368 6.76 -0.79 29.19
N ASN A 369 5.54 -0.66 28.63
CA ASN A 369 4.57 0.33 29.06
C ASN A 369 4.21 0.20 30.54
N ALA A 370 4.03 -1.04 31.05
CA ALA A 370 3.79 -1.29 32.46
C ALA A 370 4.97 -0.84 33.34
N LEU A 371 6.21 -1.14 32.92
CA LEU A 371 7.43 -0.71 33.64
C LEU A 371 7.58 0.83 33.63
N LEU A 372 7.33 1.49 32.51
CA LEU A 372 7.36 2.96 32.37
C LEU A 372 6.28 3.64 33.23
N ALA A 373 5.16 2.95 33.46
CA ALA A 373 4.10 3.38 34.36
C ALA A 373 4.40 3.11 35.85
N GLY A 374 5.54 2.47 36.17
CA GLY A 374 5.99 2.22 37.54
C GLY A 374 5.55 0.86 38.11
N SER A 375 5.30 -0.16 37.27
CA SER A 375 5.04 -1.51 37.74
C SER A 375 6.24 -2.05 38.54
N THR A 376 5.96 -2.64 39.69
CA THR A 376 6.93 -3.31 40.57
C THR A 376 6.72 -4.81 40.62
N ASP A 377 6.10 -5.39 39.59
CA ASP A 377 5.91 -6.83 39.46
C ASP A 377 7.27 -7.54 39.41
N ASP A 378 7.49 -8.51 40.33
CA ASP A 378 8.77 -9.21 40.51
C ASP A 378 9.17 -10.04 39.29
N GLU A 379 8.21 -10.65 38.58
CA GLU A 379 8.48 -11.44 37.38
C GLU A 379 8.92 -10.50 36.23
N LEU A 380 8.22 -9.39 36.08
CA LEU A 380 8.49 -8.41 35.04
C LEU A 380 9.84 -7.71 35.26
N THR A 381 10.09 -7.23 36.49
CA THR A 381 11.37 -6.58 36.84
C THR A 381 12.54 -7.58 36.77
N GLY A 382 12.30 -8.84 37.12
CA GLY A 382 13.28 -9.92 36.98
C GLY A 382 13.64 -10.21 35.50
N LYS A 383 12.66 -10.25 34.62
CA LYS A 383 12.87 -10.42 33.17
C LYS A 383 13.75 -9.30 32.58
N TYR A 384 13.51 -8.07 32.97
CA TYR A 384 14.18 -6.88 32.42
C TYR A 384 15.38 -6.40 33.24
N HIS A 385 15.85 -7.13 34.24
CA HIS A 385 16.84 -6.65 35.21
C HIS A 385 18.13 -6.10 34.58
N GLU A 386 18.62 -6.65 33.46
CA GLU A 386 19.84 -6.20 32.79
C GLU A 386 19.64 -4.83 32.06
N VAL A 387 18.42 -4.46 31.73
CA VAL A 387 18.11 -3.27 30.91
C VAL A 387 17.23 -2.26 31.66
N LEU A 388 16.68 -2.63 32.80
CA LEU A 388 15.74 -1.81 33.57
C LEU A 388 16.30 -0.43 33.91
N ALA A 389 17.60 -0.34 34.21
CA ALA A 389 18.27 0.91 34.56
C ALA A 389 18.27 1.96 33.41
N GLN A 390 18.08 1.53 32.16
CA GLN A 390 18.05 2.45 31.00
C GLN A 390 16.67 3.10 30.79
N LEU A 391 15.58 2.44 31.23
CA LEU A 391 14.21 2.87 30.91
C LEU A 391 13.89 4.31 31.37
N PRO A 392 14.29 4.77 32.59
CA PRO A 392 14.06 6.16 33.00
C PRO A 392 14.77 7.17 32.08
N ALA A 393 16.01 6.90 31.67
CA ALA A 393 16.76 7.77 30.76
C ALA A 393 16.18 7.75 29.35
N MET A 394 15.67 6.60 28.88
CA MET A 394 14.96 6.48 27.60
C MET A 394 13.68 7.30 27.60
N LYS A 395 12.88 7.23 28.65
CA LYS A 395 11.67 8.05 28.84
C LYS A 395 12.00 9.54 28.86
N GLU A 396 13.05 9.95 29.58
CA GLU A 396 13.52 11.33 29.62
C GLU A 396 13.91 11.82 28.21
N LEU A 397 14.75 11.05 27.48
CA LEU A 397 15.15 11.38 26.13
C LEU A 397 13.96 11.46 25.18
N TYR A 398 13.03 10.50 25.25
CA TYR A 398 11.80 10.53 24.47
C TYR A 398 11.01 11.84 24.72
N GLY A 399 10.84 12.25 25.99
CA GLY A 399 10.17 13.50 26.34
C GLY A 399 10.82 14.74 25.71
N HIS A 400 12.17 14.80 25.69
CA HIS A 400 12.88 15.87 24.98
C HIS A 400 12.66 15.82 23.46
N ARG A 401 12.73 14.63 22.86
CA ARG A 401 12.53 14.45 21.42
C ARG A 401 11.10 14.77 20.98
N ALA A 402 10.11 14.33 21.74
CA ALA A 402 8.70 14.63 21.47
C ALA A 402 8.42 16.15 21.54
N ARG A 403 9.02 16.84 22.53
CA ARG A 403 8.96 18.31 22.61
C ARG A 403 9.57 18.96 21.37
N LEU A 404 10.79 18.58 20.97
CA LEU A 404 11.46 19.12 19.78
C LEU A 404 10.67 18.84 18.49
N ARG A 405 10.03 17.67 18.38
CA ARG A 405 9.13 17.32 17.29
C ARG A 405 7.93 18.27 17.22
N LYS A 406 7.30 18.54 18.35
CA LYS A 406 6.18 19.49 18.47
C LYS A 406 6.60 20.93 18.15
N GLU A 407 7.75 21.38 18.65
CA GLU A 407 8.30 22.73 18.39
C GLU A 407 8.62 22.95 16.90
N ARG A 408 9.05 21.92 16.19
CA ARG A 408 9.22 21.95 14.71
C ARG A 408 7.89 22.09 13.98
N GLY A 409 6.76 21.75 14.63
CA GLY A 409 5.44 21.76 14.02
C GLY A 409 5.10 20.48 13.27
N CYS A 410 5.69 19.34 13.66
CA CYS A 410 5.30 18.06 13.13
C CYS A 410 3.84 17.77 13.49
N MET A 411 3.07 17.32 12.52
CA MET A 411 1.65 16.98 12.72
C MET A 411 1.54 15.63 13.43
N ASP A 412 0.73 15.61 14.49
CA ASP A 412 0.36 14.39 15.21
C ASP A 412 -1.04 13.97 14.75
N ILE A 413 -1.11 13.12 13.74
CA ILE A 413 -2.37 12.66 13.14
C ILE A 413 -2.59 11.20 13.55
N GLU A 414 -3.64 10.96 14.31
CA GLU A 414 -4.04 9.59 14.67
C GLU A 414 -4.53 8.83 13.43
N SER A 415 -3.95 7.66 13.17
CA SER A 415 -4.25 6.87 11.95
C SER A 415 -5.58 6.11 12.01
N GLY A 416 -6.18 5.95 13.20
CA GLY A 416 -7.42 5.17 13.37
C GLY A 416 -7.27 3.68 13.05
N GLU A 417 -6.06 3.13 13.13
CA GLU A 417 -5.80 1.71 12.88
C GLU A 417 -6.59 0.81 13.82
N VAL A 418 -6.96 -0.38 13.34
CA VAL A 418 -7.66 -1.40 14.12
C VAL A 418 -6.80 -2.64 14.28
N LYS A 419 -7.03 -3.36 15.37
CA LYS A 419 -6.51 -4.71 15.60
C LYS A 419 -7.65 -5.71 15.40
N LEU A 420 -7.48 -6.62 14.45
CA LEU A 420 -8.39 -7.75 14.22
C LEU A 420 -8.08 -8.85 15.22
N ILE A 421 -9.09 -9.39 15.87
CA ILE A 421 -8.99 -10.54 16.77
C ILE A 421 -9.58 -11.74 16.04
N LEU A 422 -8.73 -12.75 15.83
CA LEU A 422 -9.07 -13.95 15.08
C LEU A 422 -9.20 -15.16 16.02
N ASP A 423 -10.07 -16.11 15.66
CA ASP A 423 -10.11 -17.43 16.28
C ASP A 423 -9.00 -18.36 15.71
N GLU A 424 -8.93 -19.60 16.23
CA GLU A 424 -7.94 -20.61 15.81
C GLU A 424 -8.05 -20.99 14.32
N ASP A 425 -9.25 -20.85 13.73
CA ASP A 425 -9.50 -21.11 12.31
C ASP A 425 -9.17 -19.89 11.43
N GLY A 426 -8.90 -18.74 12.04
CA GLY A 426 -8.55 -17.47 11.39
C GLY A 426 -9.79 -16.67 10.94
N HIS A 427 -10.94 -16.84 11.56
CA HIS A 427 -12.12 -15.99 11.38
C HIS A 427 -12.11 -14.80 12.34
N CYS A 428 -12.56 -13.66 11.88
CA CYS A 428 -12.64 -12.45 12.69
C CYS A 428 -13.79 -12.54 13.71
N ILE A 429 -13.42 -12.52 15.00
CA ILE A 429 -14.37 -12.60 16.13
C ILE A 429 -14.55 -11.27 16.83
N ASP A 430 -13.57 -10.34 16.72
CA ASP A 430 -13.67 -9.02 17.33
C ASP A 430 -12.77 -8.04 16.56
N VAL A 431 -13.09 -6.75 16.65
CA VAL A 431 -12.32 -5.62 16.07
C VAL A 431 -12.14 -4.58 17.16
N LYS A 432 -10.90 -4.12 17.39
CA LYS A 432 -10.57 -3.12 18.40
C LYS A 432 -9.71 -2.01 17.81
N LYS A 433 -9.96 -0.77 18.20
CA LYS A 433 -9.05 0.32 17.87
C LYS A 433 -7.69 0.06 18.50
N ARG A 434 -6.64 0.25 17.72
CA ARG A 434 -5.26 0.14 18.18
C ARG A 434 -4.88 1.44 18.90
N THR A 435 -4.43 1.31 20.13
CA THR A 435 -3.85 2.43 20.90
C THR A 435 -2.35 2.21 20.98
N SER A 436 -1.57 3.20 20.56
CA SER A 436 -0.12 3.19 20.75
C SER A 436 0.21 3.66 22.16
N GLY A 437 1.09 2.94 22.83
CA GLY A 437 1.57 3.31 24.15
C GLY A 437 2.82 4.20 24.11
N GLU A 438 3.33 4.54 25.30
CA GLU A 438 4.53 5.37 25.44
C GLU A 438 5.78 4.69 24.86
N SER A 439 5.90 3.37 25.00
CA SER A 439 7.05 2.62 24.49
C SER A 439 7.09 2.57 22.96
N GLU A 440 5.93 2.44 22.29
CA GLU A 440 5.85 2.49 20.83
C GLU A 440 6.29 3.86 20.30
N ALA A 441 5.78 4.94 20.88
CA ALA A 441 6.16 6.31 20.51
C ALA A 441 7.65 6.61 20.78
N MET A 442 8.19 6.06 21.87
CA MET A 442 9.61 6.18 22.22
C MET A 442 10.50 5.50 21.16
N ILE A 443 10.19 4.28 20.78
CA ILE A 443 10.94 3.55 19.73
C ILE A 443 10.82 4.27 18.39
N GLU A 444 9.63 4.75 18.03
CA GLU A 444 9.43 5.54 16.81
C GLU A 444 10.38 6.74 16.77
N GLU A 445 10.48 7.54 17.83
CA GLU A 445 11.38 8.71 17.88
C GLU A 445 12.85 8.32 17.72
N PHE A 446 13.30 7.21 18.31
CA PHE A 446 14.68 6.74 18.16
C PHE A 446 14.96 6.24 16.73
N MET A 447 14.00 5.55 16.11
CA MET A 447 14.10 5.12 14.70
C MET A 447 14.08 6.31 13.74
N LEU A 448 13.20 7.31 13.98
CA LEU A 448 13.18 8.55 13.20
C LEU A 448 14.53 9.27 13.22
N LEU A 449 15.18 9.33 14.39
CA LEU A 449 16.48 9.97 14.52
C LEU A 449 17.58 9.21 13.74
N ALA A 450 17.62 7.89 13.81
CA ALA A 450 18.57 7.07 13.06
C ALA A 450 18.33 7.17 11.54
N ASN A 451 17.06 7.20 11.10
CA ASN A 451 16.68 7.41 9.71
C ASN A 451 17.12 8.78 9.19
N GLN A 452 16.96 9.83 10.02
CA GLN A 452 17.44 11.19 9.71
C GLN A 452 18.97 11.22 9.57
N CYS A 453 19.70 10.58 10.50
CA CYS A 453 21.18 10.47 10.42
C CYS A 453 21.63 9.78 9.14
N ALA A 454 20.97 8.72 8.70
CA ALA A 454 21.32 8.00 7.48
C ALA A 454 21.15 8.87 6.22
N ALA A 455 20.04 9.59 6.12
CA ALA A 455 19.81 10.50 5.00
C ALA A 455 20.81 11.69 5.01
N HIS A 456 21.03 12.28 6.19
CA HIS A 456 22.01 13.35 6.36
C HIS A 456 23.44 12.89 5.99
N PHE A 457 23.85 11.69 6.41
CA PHE A 457 25.13 11.08 6.04
C PHE A 457 25.32 11.05 4.51
N ALA A 458 24.31 10.56 3.79
CA ALA A 458 24.38 10.46 2.33
C ALA A 458 24.44 11.84 1.65
N ARG A 459 23.62 12.80 2.12
CA ARG A 459 23.61 14.16 1.58
C ARG A 459 24.95 14.87 1.78
N VAL A 460 25.53 14.79 2.98
CA VAL A 460 26.83 15.41 3.29
C VAL A 460 27.96 14.78 2.47
N LYS A 461 27.93 13.46 2.28
CA LYS A 461 28.90 12.74 1.44
C LYS A 461 28.63 12.87 -0.06
N GLN A 462 27.47 13.41 -0.44
CA GLN A 462 27.03 13.57 -1.83
C GLN A 462 27.09 12.24 -2.61
N ILE A 463 26.62 11.16 -2.01
CA ILE A 463 26.55 9.83 -2.62
C ILE A 463 25.13 9.52 -3.09
N PRO A 464 24.93 8.69 -4.13
CA PRO A 464 23.63 8.19 -4.52
C PRO A 464 22.94 7.52 -3.33
N PHE A 465 21.62 7.72 -3.20
CA PHE A 465 20.88 7.21 -2.06
C PHE A 465 19.40 7.00 -2.40
N VAL A 466 18.66 6.33 -1.51
CA VAL A 466 17.21 6.20 -1.59
C VAL A 466 16.61 6.97 -0.42
N TYR A 467 16.01 8.11 -0.73
CA TYR A 467 15.36 8.98 0.26
C TYR A 467 13.87 8.63 0.39
N ARG A 468 13.30 8.92 1.55
CA ARG A 468 11.86 8.91 1.78
C ARG A 468 11.34 10.33 1.70
N VAL A 469 10.69 10.66 0.60
CA VAL A 469 10.24 12.00 0.27
C VAL A 469 8.74 12.14 0.54
N HIS A 470 8.36 13.26 1.14
CA HIS A 470 6.96 13.63 1.30
C HIS A 470 6.81 15.09 0.88
N GLU A 471 6.27 15.30 -0.31
CA GLU A 471 6.09 16.65 -0.86
C GLU A 471 4.92 17.38 -0.22
N GLU A 472 4.88 18.69 -0.41
CA GLU A 472 3.79 19.56 0.04
C GLU A 472 2.45 19.15 -0.59
N PRO A 473 1.30 19.45 0.08
CA PRO A 473 -0.01 19.26 -0.50
C PRO A 473 -0.21 20.06 -1.79
N ASN A 474 -0.90 19.49 -2.77
CA ASN A 474 -1.24 20.25 -3.99
C ASN A 474 -2.44 21.18 -3.78
N ALA A 475 -2.60 22.17 -4.69
CA ALA A 475 -3.63 23.21 -4.59
C ALA A 475 -5.06 22.64 -4.51
N GLU A 476 -5.39 21.62 -5.33
CA GLU A 476 -6.72 21.00 -5.34
C GLU A 476 -7.08 20.36 -3.99
N LYS A 477 -6.11 19.69 -3.37
CA LYS A 477 -6.30 19.07 -2.05
C LYS A 477 -6.42 20.10 -0.93
N LEU A 478 -5.67 21.20 -1.05
CA LEU A 478 -5.75 22.33 -0.11
C LEU A 478 -7.10 23.02 -0.19
N GLU A 479 -7.65 23.22 -1.38
CA GLU A 479 -8.98 23.81 -1.56
C GLU A 479 -10.06 22.95 -0.88
N ARG A 480 -9.98 21.63 -1.00
CA ARG A 480 -10.89 20.69 -0.30
C ARG A 480 -10.75 20.78 1.22
N LEU A 481 -9.52 20.88 1.73
CA LEU A 481 -9.28 21.09 3.17
C LEU A 481 -9.86 22.42 3.62
N HIS A 482 -9.65 23.48 2.88
CA HIS A 482 -10.19 24.81 3.16
C HIS A 482 -11.73 24.76 3.29
N GLY A 483 -12.44 24.17 2.31
CA GLY A 483 -13.89 23.98 2.38
C GLY A 483 -14.33 23.19 3.62
N LEU A 484 -13.59 22.14 4.00
CA LEU A 484 -13.87 21.36 5.20
C LEU A 484 -13.72 22.21 6.48
N LEU A 485 -12.62 22.96 6.62
CA LEU A 485 -12.35 23.80 7.79
C LEU A 485 -13.40 24.89 7.94
N GLN A 486 -13.78 25.56 6.84
CA GLN A 486 -14.86 26.56 6.84
C GLN A 486 -16.20 25.95 7.27
N ALA A 487 -16.55 24.77 6.76
CA ALA A 487 -17.78 24.09 7.12
C ALA A 487 -17.82 23.69 8.61
N CYS A 488 -16.65 23.41 9.22
CA CYS A 488 -16.52 23.17 10.66
C CYS A 488 -16.38 24.46 11.49
N GLY A 489 -16.39 25.64 10.87
CA GLY A 489 -16.21 26.94 11.56
C GLY A 489 -14.80 27.14 12.12
N VAL A 490 -13.81 26.42 11.58
CA VAL A 490 -12.41 26.50 11.99
C VAL A 490 -11.69 27.54 11.14
N ASN A 491 -10.90 28.40 11.79
CA ASN A 491 -10.11 29.42 11.08
C ASN A 491 -8.98 28.76 10.28
N ASP A 492 -8.92 29.09 8.99
CA ASP A 492 -8.04 28.52 7.97
C ASP A 492 -7.20 29.58 7.23
N HIS A 493 -6.94 30.72 7.88
CA HIS A 493 -6.09 31.76 7.32
C HIS A 493 -4.62 31.35 7.41
N PHE A 494 -4.05 30.95 6.30
CA PHE A 494 -2.64 30.64 6.15
C PHE A 494 -1.83 31.87 5.71
N ALA A 495 -0.57 31.93 6.14
CA ALA A 495 0.31 33.04 5.75
C ALA A 495 0.75 32.98 4.28
N LYS A 496 0.64 31.78 3.64
CA LYS A 496 1.02 31.53 2.25
C LYS A 496 -0.03 30.63 1.57
N ASP A 497 0.03 30.54 0.26
CA ASP A 497 -0.83 29.65 -0.55
C ASP A 497 -0.70 28.16 -0.13
N VAL A 498 0.50 27.73 0.24
CA VAL A 498 0.75 26.41 0.84
C VAL A 498 1.03 26.62 2.33
N PRO A 499 0.17 26.07 3.23
CA PRO A 499 0.38 26.18 4.67
C PRO A 499 1.66 25.46 5.11
N THR A 500 2.28 25.98 6.14
CA THR A 500 3.38 25.27 6.80
C THR A 500 2.84 24.12 7.66
N PRO A 501 3.62 23.05 7.90
CA PRO A 501 3.21 21.99 8.82
C PRO A 501 2.84 22.51 10.21
N LYS A 502 3.49 23.58 10.67
CA LYS A 502 3.21 24.22 11.96
C LYS A 502 1.82 24.87 12.01
N GLU A 503 1.37 25.50 10.91
CA GLU A 503 0.01 26.06 10.81
C GLU A 503 -1.03 24.94 10.83
N LEU A 504 -0.78 23.84 10.11
CA LEU A 504 -1.65 22.66 10.11
C LEU A 504 -1.69 21.99 11.48
N SER A 505 -0.54 21.83 12.14
CA SER A 505 -0.45 21.30 13.52
C SER A 505 -1.24 22.13 14.52
N ALA A 506 -1.21 23.47 14.39
CA ALA A 506 -1.98 24.36 15.24
C ALA A 506 -3.51 24.18 15.07
N ILE A 507 -3.97 23.91 13.84
CA ILE A 507 -5.37 23.57 13.59
C ILE A 507 -5.75 22.26 14.29
N LEU A 508 -4.93 21.21 14.16
CA LEU A 508 -5.17 19.91 14.79
C LEU A 508 -5.24 20.03 16.32
N GLU A 509 -4.32 20.78 16.92
CA GLU A 509 -4.35 21.08 18.36
C GLU A 509 -5.60 21.88 18.78
N GLY A 510 -6.02 22.85 17.98
CA GLY A 510 -7.19 23.68 18.24
C GLY A 510 -8.52 22.93 18.20
N VAL A 511 -8.60 21.82 17.48
CA VAL A 511 -9.81 21.00 17.37
C VAL A 511 -9.79 19.77 18.29
N ARG A 512 -8.71 19.54 19.02
CA ARG A 512 -8.57 18.39 19.92
C ARG A 512 -9.67 18.39 20.99
N GLY A 513 -10.29 17.24 21.21
CA GLY A 513 -11.43 17.07 22.14
C GLY A 513 -12.76 17.64 21.65
N THR A 514 -12.82 18.23 20.45
CA THR A 514 -14.07 18.68 19.85
C THR A 514 -14.75 17.59 19.04
N ALA A 515 -16.03 17.80 18.69
CA ALA A 515 -16.76 16.89 17.77
C ALA A 515 -16.13 16.82 16.36
N TYR A 516 -15.30 17.79 15.99
CA TYR A 516 -14.67 17.91 14.67
C TYR A 516 -13.27 17.29 14.60
N GLU A 517 -12.68 16.88 15.71
CA GLU A 517 -11.30 16.37 15.78
C GLU A 517 -11.04 15.25 14.76
N GLN A 518 -11.82 14.18 14.84
CA GLN A 518 -11.62 13.02 13.95
C GLN A 518 -11.79 13.38 12.46
N ILE A 519 -12.76 14.24 12.17
CA ILE A 519 -13.09 14.67 10.81
C ILE A 519 -11.97 15.48 10.20
N ILE A 520 -11.44 16.44 10.98
CA ILE A 520 -10.35 17.30 10.55
C ILE A 520 -9.05 16.51 10.44
N ASN A 521 -8.81 15.55 11.33
CA ASN A 521 -7.70 14.60 11.22
C ASN A 521 -7.76 13.82 9.89
N VAL A 522 -8.91 13.24 9.54
CA VAL A 522 -9.10 12.52 8.27
C VAL A 522 -8.99 13.45 7.06
N GLY A 523 -9.58 14.65 7.13
CA GLY A 523 -9.46 15.68 6.09
C GLY A 523 -8.02 16.12 5.87
N MET A 524 -7.30 16.34 6.96
CA MET A 524 -5.88 16.68 6.95
C MET A 524 -5.04 15.58 6.31
N LEU A 525 -5.26 14.32 6.71
CA LEU A 525 -4.55 13.17 6.14
C LEU A 525 -4.82 13.02 4.63
N ARG A 526 -6.06 13.22 4.19
CA ARG A 526 -6.44 13.18 2.76
C ARG A 526 -5.84 14.33 1.95
N CYS A 527 -5.62 15.48 2.59
CA CYS A 527 -4.96 16.62 1.98
C CYS A 527 -3.48 16.34 1.69
N MET A 528 -2.80 15.56 2.53
CA MET A 528 -1.38 15.27 2.37
C MET A 528 -1.06 14.57 1.05
N SER A 529 0.12 14.85 0.51
CA SER A 529 0.73 14.08 -0.56
C SER A 529 1.09 12.68 -0.04
N LYS A 530 1.26 11.71 -0.93
CA LYS A 530 1.78 10.40 -0.52
C LYS A 530 3.30 10.48 -0.41
N ALA A 531 3.86 9.92 0.65
CA ALA A 531 5.28 9.72 0.73
C ALA A 531 5.73 8.67 -0.29
N VAL A 532 6.86 8.89 -0.94
CA VAL A 532 7.44 8.02 -1.97
C VAL A 532 8.95 7.83 -1.73
N TYR A 533 9.54 6.84 -2.40
CA TYR A 533 11.00 6.72 -2.44
C TYR A 533 11.53 7.45 -3.68
N GLU A 534 12.58 8.23 -3.52
CA GLU A 534 13.25 8.96 -4.59
C GLU A 534 14.77 8.99 -4.39
N GLU A 535 15.52 9.15 -5.48
CA GLU A 535 16.97 9.29 -5.45
C GLU A 535 17.44 10.70 -5.06
N LYS A 536 16.55 11.69 -5.04
CA LYS A 536 16.84 13.10 -4.70
C LYS A 536 16.26 13.49 -3.34
N PRO A 537 17.04 14.20 -2.51
CA PRO A 537 16.56 14.68 -1.21
C PRO A 537 15.65 15.90 -1.37
N LYS A 538 14.32 15.70 -1.38
CA LYS A 538 13.31 16.77 -1.45
C LYS A 538 12.73 17.13 -0.07
N GLY A 539 13.15 16.41 0.99
CA GLY A 539 12.62 16.58 2.34
C GLY A 539 11.36 15.78 2.63
N HIS A 540 10.89 15.88 3.85
CA HIS A 540 9.68 15.20 4.31
C HIS A 540 8.75 16.20 5.02
N TYR A 541 7.75 16.73 4.29
CA TYR A 541 6.84 17.77 4.74
C TYR A 541 6.14 17.41 6.07
N GLY A 542 5.52 16.22 6.16
CA GLY A 542 4.78 15.82 7.38
C GLY A 542 5.64 15.66 8.64
N LEU A 543 6.92 15.26 8.50
CA LEU A 543 7.88 15.15 9.61
C LEU A 543 8.68 16.43 9.85
N VAL A 544 8.55 17.42 8.96
CA VAL A 544 9.33 18.68 9.00
C VAL A 544 10.84 18.40 9.04
N LEU A 545 11.28 17.49 8.17
CA LEU A 545 12.68 17.07 8.07
C LEU A 545 13.22 17.38 6.68
N GLN A 546 14.44 17.95 6.63
CA GLN A 546 15.15 18.20 5.38
C GLN A 546 15.71 16.91 4.79
N ASP A 547 16.19 16.01 5.62
CA ASP A 547 16.82 14.75 5.26
C ASP A 547 16.04 13.61 5.91
N TYR A 548 15.52 12.69 5.11
CA TYR A 548 14.86 11.51 5.64
C TYR A 548 15.00 10.31 4.69
N ALA A 549 15.27 9.15 5.25
CA ALA A 549 15.34 7.88 4.54
C ALA A 549 14.89 6.76 5.49
N HIS A 550 14.57 5.61 4.97
CA HIS A 550 14.29 4.43 5.75
C HIS A 550 15.56 3.57 5.87
N PHE A 551 16.11 3.47 7.08
CA PHE A 551 17.33 2.72 7.41
C PHE A 551 17.05 1.53 8.34
N THR A 552 15.97 1.59 9.10
CA THR A 552 15.78 0.80 10.32
C THR A 552 15.04 -0.52 10.15
N SER A 553 14.62 -0.92 8.91
CA SER A 553 13.88 -2.17 8.72
C SER A 553 14.28 -2.95 7.45
N PRO A 554 15.55 -3.40 7.31
CA PRO A 554 16.04 -4.08 6.11
C PRO A 554 15.53 -5.51 5.94
N ILE A 555 14.96 -6.15 6.97
CA ILE A 555 14.34 -7.48 6.85
C ILE A 555 13.05 -7.40 6.01
N ARG A 556 12.32 -6.30 6.15
CA ARG A 556 10.99 -6.14 5.55
C ARG A 556 10.87 -5.05 4.51
N ARG A 557 11.90 -4.20 4.29
CA ARG A 557 11.92 -3.15 3.27
C ARG A 557 13.22 -3.19 2.48
N TYR A 558 13.13 -3.33 1.16
CA TYR A 558 14.30 -3.36 0.29
C TYR A 558 15.06 -2.02 0.21
N PRO A 559 14.42 -0.82 0.25
CA PRO A 559 15.14 0.45 0.34
C PRO A 559 16.15 0.50 1.48
N ASP A 560 15.79 0.00 2.66
CA ASP A 560 16.68 -0.07 3.83
C ASP A 560 17.89 -0.98 3.55
N LEU A 561 17.66 -2.15 2.96
CA LEU A 561 18.73 -3.05 2.54
C LEU A 561 19.65 -2.38 1.47
N ALA A 562 19.07 -1.65 0.53
CA ALA A 562 19.81 -0.95 -0.51
C ALA A 562 20.72 0.13 0.08
N ILE A 563 20.20 0.98 0.97
CA ILE A 563 21.03 2.01 1.60
C ILE A 563 22.07 1.43 2.54
N HIS A 564 21.83 0.30 3.20
CA HIS A 564 22.86 -0.42 3.97
C HIS A 564 24.04 -0.82 3.09
N ARG A 565 23.80 -1.25 1.83
CA ARG A 565 24.85 -1.58 0.87
C ARG A 565 25.64 -0.34 0.44
N ILE A 566 24.94 0.74 0.09
CA ILE A 566 25.54 2.02 -0.32
C ILE A 566 26.42 2.56 0.82
N MET A 567 25.89 2.63 2.04
CA MET A 567 26.63 3.11 3.21
C MET A 567 27.81 2.20 3.54
N THR A 568 27.68 0.87 3.39
CA THR A 568 28.78 -0.08 3.61
C THR A 568 29.92 0.16 2.62
N ALA A 569 29.63 0.42 1.34
CA ALA A 569 30.65 0.74 0.35
C ALA A 569 31.36 2.07 0.70
N GLN A 570 30.63 3.09 1.11
CA GLN A 570 31.20 4.37 1.55
C GLN A 570 32.08 4.21 2.81
N LEU A 571 31.65 3.43 3.81
CA LEU A 571 32.44 3.17 5.01
C LEU A 571 33.73 2.39 4.74
N LYS A 572 33.76 1.59 3.66
CA LYS A 572 34.96 0.90 3.18
C LYS A 572 35.90 1.81 2.38
N GLY A 573 35.58 3.09 2.22
CA GLY A 573 36.42 4.07 1.54
C GLY A 573 36.29 4.07 0.02
N THR A 574 35.18 3.56 -0.54
CA THR A 574 34.93 3.67 -1.99
C THR A 574 34.86 5.15 -2.37
N ASP A 575 35.61 5.53 -3.41
CA ASP A 575 35.67 6.90 -3.91
C ASP A 575 34.33 7.35 -4.52
N LYS A 576 34.15 8.67 -4.61
CA LYS A 576 32.86 9.27 -5.01
C LYS A 576 32.48 8.90 -6.45
N ASP A 577 33.40 8.87 -7.38
CA ASP A 577 33.09 8.59 -8.79
C ASP A 577 32.65 7.13 -8.97
N THR A 578 33.33 6.22 -8.29
CA THR A 578 32.92 4.81 -8.23
C THR A 578 31.54 4.64 -7.54
N MET A 579 31.25 5.40 -6.47
CA MET A 579 29.95 5.40 -5.83
C MET A 579 28.84 5.85 -6.79
N ILE A 580 29.05 6.95 -7.52
CA ILE A 580 28.10 7.48 -8.50
C ILE A 580 27.88 6.47 -9.62
N LEU A 581 28.96 5.95 -10.22
CA LEU A 581 28.86 4.98 -11.31
C LEU A 581 28.10 3.72 -10.91
N ARG A 582 28.32 3.23 -9.70
CA ARG A 582 27.79 1.95 -9.24
C ARG A 582 26.34 2.04 -8.71
N TYR A 583 25.98 3.17 -8.09
CA TYR A 583 24.76 3.23 -7.29
C TYR A 583 23.71 4.24 -7.78
N SER A 584 23.99 5.10 -8.80
CA SER A 584 22.98 6.06 -9.26
C SER A 584 21.77 5.38 -9.88
N GLU A 585 21.98 4.53 -10.89
CA GLU A 585 20.90 3.75 -11.53
C GLU A 585 20.25 2.79 -10.54
N PHE A 586 21.05 2.12 -9.70
CA PHE A 586 20.53 1.24 -8.65
C PHE A 586 19.59 1.96 -7.68
N ALA A 587 19.93 3.18 -7.24
CA ALA A 587 19.08 3.95 -6.32
C ALA A 587 17.76 4.39 -7.00
N GLU A 588 17.80 4.75 -8.28
CA GLU A 588 16.63 5.09 -9.09
C GLU A 588 15.71 3.87 -9.24
N ASP A 589 16.24 2.72 -9.64
CA ASP A 589 15.48 1.47 -9.81
C ASP A 589 14.82 1.03 -8.49
N VAL A 590 15.58 1.08 -7.38
CA VAL A 590 15.05 0.74 -6.04
C VAL A 590 13.95 1.70 -5.65
N SER A 591 14.11 3.00 -5.88
CA SER A 591 13.11 4.02 -5.54
C SER A 591 11.80 3.78 -6.27
N LYS A 592 11.86 3.51 -7.57
CA LYS A 592 10.70 3.21 -8.41
C LYS A 592 10.00 1.93 -7.96
N GLN A 593 10.74 0.82 -7.89
CA GLN A 593 10.21 -0.49 -7.52
C GLN A 593 9.57 -0.47 -6.13
N ALA A 594 10.25 0.15 -5.14
CA ALA A 594 9.75 0.19 -3.77
C ALA A 594 8.47 1.03 -3.65
N SER A 595 8.40 2.19 -4.33
CA SER A 595 7.20 3.03 -4.32
C SER A 595 5.99 2.31 -4.94
N GLU A 596 6.18 1.61 -6.05
CA GLU A 596 5.12 0.83 -6.69
C GLU A 596 4.63 -0.33 -5.80
N ARG A 597 5.56 -1.10 -5.22
CA ARG A 597 5.23 -2.27 -4.40
C ARG A 597 4.62 -1.89 -3.05
N GLU A 598 5.03 -0.77 -2.46
CA GLU A 598 4.43 -0.25 -1.24
C GLU A 598 2.95 0.11 -1.45
N VAL A 599 2.60 0.76 -2.57
CA VAL A 599 1.20 1.07 -2.89
C VAL A 599 0.37 -0.20 -3.04
N ILE A 600 0.91 -1.23 -3.69
CA ILE A 600 0.23 -2.52 -3.84
C ILE A 600 0.05 -3.19 -2.47
N ALA A 601 1.08 -3.24 -1.62
CA ALA A 601 1.02 -3.80 -0.29
C ALA A 601 -0.07 -3.13 0.55
N MET A 602 -0.07 -1.79 0.60
CA MET A 602 -1.06 -0.99 1.31
C MET A 602 -2.50 -1.24 0.83
N GLN A 603 -2.69 -1.40 -0.50
CA GLN A 603 -4.02 -1.71 -1.05
C GLN A 603 -4.51 -3.09 -0.63
N ILE A 604 -3.61 -4.09 -0.58
CA ILE A 604 -3.94 -5.45 -0.13
C ILE A 604 -4.28 -5.44 1.36
N GLU A 605 -3.44 -4.81 2.19
CA GLU A 605 -3.65 -4.68 3.63
C GLU A 605 -5.02 -4.10 3.93
N ARG A 606 -5.37 -2.96 3.31
CA ARG A 606 -6.67 -2.29 3.48
C ARG A 606 -7.84 -3.16 3.01
N LYS A 607 -7.77 -3.70 1.79
CA LYS A 607 -8.85 -4.55 1.25
C LYS A 607 -9.03 -5.84 2.07
N ALA A 608 -7.93 -6.43 2.55
CA ALA A 608 -8.01 -7.59 3.43
C ALA A 608 -8.67 -7.22 4.77
N GLU A 609 -8.27 -6.10 5.39
CA GLU A 609 -8.88 -5.59 6.61
C GLU A 609 -10.39 -5.36 6.42
N ASP A 610 -10.81 -4.75 5.30
CA ASP A 610 -12.23 -4.56 4.97
C ASP A 610 -12.98 -5.91 4.89
N CYS A 611 -12.37 -6.95 4.30
CA CYS A 611 -12.97 -8.30 4.27
C CYS A 611 -13.14 -8.88 5.67
N TYR A 612 -12.16 -8.74 6.56
CA TYR A 612 -12.24 -9.21 7.94
C TYR A 612 -13.26 -8.40 8.78
N LYS A 613 -13.34 -7.09 8.59
CA LYS A 613 -14.38 -6.25 9.20
C LYS A 613 -15.78 -6.66 8.74
N ALA A 614 -15.95 -6.99 7.46
CA ALA A 614 -17.22 -7.48 6.93
C ALA A 614 -17.56 -8.88 7.46
N GLU A 615 -16.57 -9.77 7.65
CA GLU A 615 -16.76 -11.08 8.29
C GLU A 615 -17.22 -10.94 9.75
N TYR A 616 -16.63 -10.01 10.50
CA TYR A 616 -17.09 -9.65 11.84
C TYR A 616 -18.55 -9.12 11.81
N ALA A 617 -18.82 -8.12 10.96
CA ALA A 617 -20.14 -7.51 10.85
C ALA A 617 -21.23 -8.52 10.45
N ARG A 618 -20.90 -9.55 9.65
CA ARG A 618 -21.83 -10.61 9.26
C ARG A 618 -22.33 -11.43 10.44
N ARG A 619 -21.55 -11.56 11.51
CA ARG A 619 -21.97 -12.26 12.74
C ARG A 619 -22.93 -11.43 13.60
N HIS A 620 -22.97 -10.11 13.34
CA HIS A 620 -23.75 -9.12 14.09
C HIS A 620 -24.92 -8.54 13.27
N LEU A 621 -25.37 -9.27 12.23
CA LEU A 621 -26.53 -8.84 11.42
C LEU A 621 -27.78 -8.69 12.28
N GLY A 622 -28.47 -7.56 12.12
CA GLY A 622 -29.68 -7.23 12.87
C GLY A 622 -29.45 -6.55 14.22
N GLU A 623 -28.19 -6.46 14.67
CA GLU A 623 -27.83 -5.75 15.89
C GLU A 623 -27.75 -4.23 15.65
N CYS A 624 -28.06 -3.46 16.69
CA CYS A 624 -28.07 -2.00 16.67
C CYS A 624 -26.86 -1.45 17.40
N TYR A 625 -26.22 -0.45 16.81
CA TYR A 625 -25.06 0.23 17.37
C TYR A 625 -25.18 1.74 17.24
N GLU A 626 -24.58 2.49 18.17
CA GLU A 626 -24.30 3.90 17.97
C GLU A 626 -23.05 4.05 17.11
N GLY A 627 -23.12 4.87 16.07
CA GLY A 627 -21.98 5.18 15.22
C GLY A 627 -21.91 6.67 14.92
N ARG A 628 -20.73 7.11 14.48
CA ARG A 628 -20.46 8.50 14.10
C ARG A 628 -20.37 8.60 12.59
N ILE A 629 -20.95 9.65 12.02
CA ILE A 629 -20.85 9.96 10.60
C ILE A 629 -19.40 10.30 10.27
N SER A 630 -18.67 9.40 9.60
CA SER A 630 -17.27 9.50 9.19
C SER A 630 -17.10 10.04 7.77
N GLY A 631 -18.18 10.04 6.99
CA GLY A 631 -18.18 10.56 5.63
C GLY A 631 -19.56 10.88 5.10
N VAL A 632 -19.64 11.95 4.31
CA VAL A 632 -20.90 12.42 3.69
C VAL A 632 -20.72 12.46 2.18
N THR A 633 -21.65 11.83 1.46
CA THR A 633 -21.68 11.80 0.01
C THR A 633 -23.11 12.02 -0.52
N GLN A 634 -23.27 12.39 -1.78
CA GLN A 634 -24.59 12.47 -2.41
C GLN A 634 -25.37 11.14 -2.37
N ARG A 635 -24.65 10.01 -2.26
CA ARG A 635 -25.28 8.67 -2.26
C ARG A 635 -25.68 8.19 -0.88
N GLY A 636 -25.21 8.85 0.20
CA GLY A 636 -25.44 8.46 1.59
C GLY A 636 -24.28 8.77 2.51
N LEU A 637 -24.34 8.18 3.69
CA LEU A 637 -23.44 8.44 4.79
C LEU A 637 -22.55 7.21 5.06
N PHE A 638 -21.29 7.45 5.35
CA PHE A 638 -20.40 6.47 5.99
C PHE A 638 -20.51 6.66 7.50
N ILE A 639 -20.66 5.56 8.22
CA ILE A 639 -20.79 5.55 9.68
C ILE A 639 -19.70 4.65 10.24
N GLU A 640 -18.91 5.20 11.15
CA GLU A 640 -17.88 4.45 11.89
C GLU A 640 -18.39 4.12 13.30
N LEU A 641 -18.32 2.85 13.67
CA LEU A 641 -18.62 2.35 15.00
C LEU A 641 -17.44 2.61 15.96
N GLU A 642 -17.67 2.50 17.27
CA GLU A 642 -16.66 2.71 18.31
C GLU A 642 -15.42 1.82 18.10
N ASN A 643 -15.61 0.58 17.64
CA ASN A 643 -14.53 -0.37 17.39
C ASN A 643 -13.77 -0.15 16.06
N GLY A 644 -14.15 0.86 15.25
CA GLY A 644 -13.51 1.20 13.97
C GLY A 644 -14.04 0.41 12.76
N VAL A 645 -15.16 -0.29 12.92
CA VAL A 645 -15.91 -0.86 11.79
C VAL A 645 -16.70 0.25 11.11
N GLU A 646 -16.52 0.42 9.79
CA GLU A 646 -17.23 1.41 8.98
C GLU A 646 -18.24 0.72 8.06
N GLY A 647 -19.45 1.30 7.97
CA GLY A 647 -20.49 0.86 7.03
C GLY A 647 -21.18 2.03 6.34
N PHE A 648 -22.03 1.71 5.38
CA PHE A 648 -22.67 2.69 4.51
C PHE A 648 -24.19 2.71 4.73
N VAL A 649 -24.76 3.90 4.98
CA VAL A 649 -26.19 4.15 5.01
C VAL A 649 -26.59 4.85 3.70
N PRO A 650 -27.38 4.19 2.81
CA PRO A 650 -27.80 4.80 1.56
C PRO A 650 -28.71 6.03 1.80
N ALA A 651 -28.59 7.05 0.96
CA ALA A 651 -29.47 8.24 1.02
C ALA A 651 -30.95 7.89 0.91
N SER A 652 -31.29 6.83 0.17
CA SER A 652 -32.67 6.33 0.02
C SER A 652 -33.26 5.75 1.31
N SER A 653 -32.45 5.34 2.29
CA SER A 653 -32.91 4.90 3.61
C SER A 653 -33.04 6.05 4.62
N LEU A 654 -32.45 7.22 4.31
CA LEU A 654 -32.55 8.42 5.13
C LEU A 654 -33.84 9.21 4.88
N THR A 655 -34.24 9.29 3.60
CA THR A 655 -35.42 10.04 3.16
C THR A 655 -35.93 9.53 1.81
N ALA A 656 -37.25 9.61 1.60
CA ALA A 656 -37.89 9.26 0.33
C ALA A 656 -37.86 10.40 -0.71
N THR A 657 -37.52 11.61 -0.30
CA THR A 657 -37.66 12.84 -1.11
C THR A 657 -36.40 13.30 -1.82
N GLY A 658 -35.28 12.59 -1.58
CA GLY A 658 -33.97 12.94 -2.11
C GLY A 658 -33.17 13.88 -1.20
N THR A 659 -31.88 13.91 -1.42
CA THR A 659 -30.93 14.62 -0.55
C THR A 659 -30.11 15.63 -1.33
N MET A 660 -29.69 16.70 -0.66
CA MET A 660 -28.74 17.72 -1.14
C MET A 660 -27.44 17.65 -0.36
N LEU A 661 -26.32 17.55 -1.08
CA LEU A 661 -24.98 17.58 -0.48
C LEU A 661 -24.47 19.02 -0.41
N THR A 662 -24.02 19.44 0.75
CA THR A 662 -23.38 20.76 0.94
C THR A 662 -21.92 20.54 1.34
N GLU A 663 -20.99 20.98 0.50
CA GLU A 663 -19.53 21.00 0.73
C GLU A 663 -18.89 19.67 1.22
N GLY A 664 -19.57 18.53 0.96
CA GLY A 664 -19.09 17.22 1.40
C GLY A 664 -19.15 16.96 2.93
N VAL A 665 -19.77 17.84 3.69
CA VAL A 665 -19.85 17.79 5.16
C VAL A 665 -21.28 17.66 5.69
N ARG A 666 -22.27 17.96 4.86
CA ARG A 666 -23.68 17.92 5.23
C ARG A 666 -24.52 17.30 4.13
N LEU A 667 -25.38 16.37 4.49
CA LEU A 667 -26.46 15.87 3.67
C LEU A 667 -27.77 16.42 4.23
N SER A 668 -28.58 17.04 3.41
CA SER A 668 -29.85 17.67 3.81
C SER A 668 -31.01 17.10 3.04
N ASP A 669 -32.13 16.87 3.70
CA ASP A 669 -33.42 16.66 3.07
C ASP A 669 -34.13 18.02 2.92
N PRO A 670 -34.27 18.56 1.72
CA PRO A 670 -34.84 19.89 1.52
C PRO A 670 -36.35 19.96 1.84
N VAL A 671 -37.03 18.81 1.92
CA VAL A 671 -38.48 18.74 2.20
C VAL A 671 -38.75 18.70 3.70
N SER A 672 -38.06 17.80 4.43
CA SER A 672 -38.25 17.69 5.89
C SER A 672 -37.39 18.68 6.69
N GLY A 673 -36.39 19.29 6.06
CA GLY A 673 -35.41 20.16 6.72
C GLY A 673 -34.42 19.40 7.62
N LYS A 674 -34.42 18.07 7.60
CA LYS A 674 -33.51 17.24 8.37
C LYS A 674 -32.11 17.30 7.79
N ASN A 675 -31.13 17.44 8.64
CA ASN A 675 -29.71 17.51 8.30
C ASN A 675 -28.94 16.40 8.98
N TRP A 676 -27.95 15.86 8.28
CA TRP A 676 -26.95 14.90 8.78
C TRP A 676 -25.58 15.54 8.54
N ASN A 677 -24.93 15.90 9.60
CA ASN A 677 -23.61 16.55 9.51
C ASN A 677 -22.53 15.50 9.75
N LEU A 678 -21.39 15.72 9.13
CA LEU A 678 -20.19 14.97 9.44
C LEU A 678 -19.89 15.12 10.95
N GLY A 679 -19.62 14.01 11.66
CA GLY A 679 -19.39 13.97 13.10
C GLY A 679 -20.60 13.74 13.99
N ASP A 680 -21.82 13.92 13.48
CA ASP A 680 -23.02 13.59 14.23
C ASP A 680 -23.05 12.08 14.55
N THR A 681 -23.66 11.75 15.70
CA THR A 681 -23.92 10.34 16.06
C THR A 681 -25.31 9.91 15.64
N MET A 682 -25.44 8.66 15.28
CA MET A 682 -26.75 8.05 14.98
C MET A 682 -26.78 6.58 15.32
N MET A 683 -27.96 6.10 15.68
CA MET A 683 -28.21 4.67 15.85
C MET A 683 -28.42 4.00 14.50
N ILE A 684 -27.68 2.93 14.26
CA ILE A 684 -27.74 2.12 13.03
C ILE A 684 -27.99 0.66 13.34
N THR A 685 -28.51 -0.06 12.35
CA THR A 685 -28.61 -1.52 12.35
C THR A 685 -27.76 -2.08 11.24
N ILE A 686 -26.99 -3.13 11.49
CA ILE A 686 -26.21 -3.83 10.46
C ILE A 686 -27.19 -4.69 9.66
N VAL A 687 -27.41 -4.38 8.37
CA VAL A 687 -28.40 -5.08 7.53
C VAL A 687 -27.76 -6.02 6.52
N ARG A 688 -26.52 -5.74 6.11
CA ARG A 688 -25.80 -6.58 5.16
C ARG A 688 -24.30 -6.46 5.37
N ALA A 689 -23.60 -7.57 5.22
CA ALA A 689 -22.16 -7.62 5.18
C ALA A 689 -21.71 -8.55 4.03
N ASP A 690 -20.96 -7.99 3.10
CA ASP A 690 -20.39 -8.67 1.93
C ASP A 690 -18.90 -8.87 2.16
N VAL A 691 -18.52 -10.05 2.63
CA VAL A 691 -17.12 -10.37 2.96
C VAL A 691 -16.22 -10.31 1.72
N ASN A 692 -16.75 -10.76 0.57
CA ASN A 692 -16.02 -10.78 -0.68
C ASN A 692 -15.55 -9.38 -1.14
N LEU A 693 -16.43 -8.39 -0.97
CA LEU A 693 -16.17 -7.01 -1.37
C LEU A 693 -15.70 -6.12 -0.21
N GLY A 694 -15.67 -6.63 1.03
CA GLY A 694 -15.35 -5.86 2.21
C GLY A 694 -16.35 -4.74 2.48
N LYS A 695 -17.64 -4.94 2.18
CA LYS A 695 -18.67 -3.89 2.29
C LYS A 695 -19.69 -4.23 3.36
N ILE A 696 -20.05 -3.23 4.13
CA ILE A 696 -21.04 -3.31 5.19
C ILE A 696 -22.11 -2.27 4.93
N ASP A 697 -23.37 -2.70 4.83
CA ASP A 697 -24.50 -1.81 4.66
C ASP A 697 -25.24 -1.67 6.00
N PHE A 698 -25.55 -0.43 6.35
CA PHE A 698 -26.28 -0.04 7.54
C PHE A 698 -27.63 0.57 7.15
N GLU A 699 -28.59 0.48 8.05
CA GLU A 699 -29.83 1.25 8.03
C GLU A 699 -29.98 2.04 9.33
N VAL A 700 -30.80 3.09 9.29
CA VAL A 700 -31.14 3.84 10.50
C VAL A 700 -31.94 2.94 11.43
N ALA A 701 -31.48 2.78 12.66
CA ALA A 701 -32.19 1.95 13.63
C ALA A 701 -33.58 2.51 13.94
N PRO A 702 -34.59 1.65 14.16
CA PRO A 702 -35.94 2.08 14.55
C PRO A 702 -35.88 2.83 15.89
N GLU A 703 -36.79 3.81 16.10
CA GLU A 703 -36.86 4.62 17.34
C GLU A 703 -37.00 3.80 18.63
N SER A 704 -37.54 2.57 18.52
CA SER A 704 -37.64 1.63 19.63
C SER A 704 -36.31 1.05 20.12
N ALA A 705 -35.22 1.20 19.39
CA ALA A 705 -33.89 0.71 19.75
C ALA A 705 -33.07 1.72 20.62
N LYS A 706 -33.70 2.82 21.03
CA LYS A 706 -33.08 3.87 21.89
C LYS A 706 -33.22 3.61 23.40
N GLN A 707 -33.49 2.35 23.80
CA GLN A 707 -33.58 1.99 25.23
C GLN A 707 -32.36 1.22 25.72
#